data_321c6dabb7593092013fd1130ee3b90b
#
_entry.id   321c6dabb7593092013fd1130ee3b90b
#
_cell.length_a   1.000
_cell.length_b   1.000
_cell.length_c   1.000
_cell.angle_alpha   90.00
_cell.angle_beta   90.00
_cell.angle_gamma   90.00
#
_symmetry.space_group_name_H-M   'P 1'
#
loop_
_entity.id
_entity.type
_entity.pdbx_description
1 polymer ?
#
loop_
_entity_poly.entity_id
_entity_poly.type
_entity_poly.pdbx_seq_one_letter_code
_entity_poly.pdbx_strand_id
1 'polypeptide(L)'
;MKKVTLFLLSVALSFAATAQNDIKVETFHLSNGLKVIMCENHDQPKIYGSVVVHAGSKNEDLNATGVAHYFEHMMFKGTDRIGTTDWAKEKPYLDSISDLYDKIQATQDASRRHELQLEINRLNIEASKYAIPNETDVILQQMGCTGLNAGTNYDYTMYYNTLPSNQLENWMEVYAERFRNPVYRLFQGELEAVYEERNIYANEQTYAMQRTLFQECFGEHPYSRDIIGFDEHLKNPQPSAMKRFYDKYYVASNMTLILVGDFNTAEAKKMAEKYFSIWPKGEPVKEPQYNLPKFNERIVKEVKQTPIKVGLIVLPGVKQNDPDELALDVMSDILSGGNGRLDELATEGKIMAAQLIPLSMKDAGANVILYIPKLIGQKHETAEELVWAALDSVKEGRFSDKLLQSIKMNNLIRRKRQMESYSSIARLLQSLEVYGSSYEEWQRDNERLMNITREDIMKVATKYYDRNHCTIVRSKMGFPKKGETIKPDWDHLEAQNQGEKTEFAKHIAESKLEEIKPQVLNYKEIVQTVPVSKNCNLYASKNPKNDLFSLVINYHYGSFDNHNIDQAMTYFDLIGAGDMTPEQYRIEMDCLGGSFYMGSSRDYSYLSISGPEENMEKIIDLAMLKLKNPRHDPQQLKNLVEQLEASKKSAKNDANVWTSALYEYVLFGDSSDYINHATIKEIKKMKGEDLMTLLNNVFGRDGYVTYVGNSDPKHVAELLRENNLVRDDVTVMHKRVRKPRTFNESAVYYATNKKFLKSDVDLRIGSMDFDYEKDRAASALFNEYMSGSMAGIFFQEIREMRSLAYSTHGYFSYDRFNRTPSYYYGYVSTQCDKTNDAIAAMRDLMINFPERKEKFSNAKDFLISVRNSDYITFRSFPSNYRYLIEEVGTDRDIRLEITEEIRKMDYEGLQTFHKKYIAGRPMVIFISGNAKKIDLKGLKEYGKVQEIKYKNMIKF
;
A
#
# COMPACT_ATOMS: atom_id res chain seq x y z
N MET A 1 19.84 -6.16 44.03
CA MET A 1 18.99 -7.35 43.74
C MET A 1 17.57 -7.23 44.26
N LYS A 2 17.32 -7.03 45.60
CA LYS A 2 15.93 -6.93 46.12
C LYS A 2 15.08 -5.75 45.58
N LYS A 3 15.65 -4.61 45.19
CA LYS A 3 14.93 -3.46 44.59
C LYS A 3 14.58 -3.66 43.12
N VAL A 4 15.35 -4.43 42.39
CA VAL A 4 15.09 -4.77 40.96
C VAL A 4 13.96 -5.83 40.88
N THR A 5 13.94 -6.78 41.81
CA THR A 5 12.91 -7.79 41.86
C THR A 5 11.55 -7.21 42.32
N LEU A 6 11.54 -6.17 43.17
CA LEU A 6 10.29 -5.48 43.55
C LEU A 6 9.75 -4.60 42.41
N PHE A 7 10.64 -4.01 41.57
CA PHE A 7 10.24 -3.23 40.40
C PHE A 7 9.67 -4.13 39.27
N LEU A 8 10.26 -5.31 39.04
CA LEU A 8 9.74 -6.31 38.12
C LEU A 8 8.39 -6.90 38.58
N LEU A 9 8.19 -7.06 39.88
CA LEU A 9 6.89 -7.51 40.42
C LEU A 9 5.83 -6.40 40.37
N SER A 10 6.19 -5.13 40.53
CA SER A 10 5.23 -4.02 40.41
C SER A 10 4.83 -3.75 38.95
N VAL A 11 5.73 -3.94 38.02
CA VAL A 11 5.42 -3.87 36.59
C VAL A 11 4.53 -5.04 36.17
N ALA A 12 4.80 -6.25 36.64
CA ALA A 12 3.97 -7.42 36.37
C ALA A 12 2.55 -7.34 37.02
N LEU A 13 2.43 -6.67 38.18
CA LEU A 13 1.14 -6.49 38.85
C LEU A 13 0.31 -5.29 38.32
N SER A 14 0.92 -4.25 37.75
CA SER A 14 0.20 -3.18 37.07
C SER A 14 -0.35 -3.60 35.72
N PHE A 15 0.24 -4.59 35.07
CA PHE A 15 -0.28 -5.14 33.79
C PHE A 15 -1.51 -6.05 33.98
N ALA A 16 -1.79 -6.53 35.18
CA ALA A 16 -2.96 -7.37 35.48
C ALA A 16 -4.25 -6.57 35.73
N ALA A 17 -4.22 -5.25 35.75
CA ALA A 17 -5.35 -4.41 36.18
C ALA A 17 -5.94 -3.49 35.12
N THR A 18 -5.35 -3.40 33.91
CA THR A 18 -6.07 -2.80 32.77
C THR A 18 -6.81 -3.90 32.05
N ALA A 19 -8.13 -3.98 32.27
CA ALA A 19 -9.02 -4.75 31.42
C ALA A 19 -8.77 -4.30 29.97
N GLN A 20 -7.89 -4.99 29.28
CA GLN A 20 -7.81 -4.93 27.83
C GLN A 20 -9.21 -5.29 27.38
N ASN A 21 -9.88 -4.44 26.60
CA ASN A 21 -11.15 -4.78 26.00
C ASN A 21 -10.89 -5.98 25.08
N ASP A 22 -10.99 -7.19 25.63
CA ASP A 22 -10.83 -8.41 24.86
C ASP A 22 -11.94 -8.42 23.80
N ILE A 23 -11.52 -8.35 22.54
CA ILE A 23 -12.47 -8.52 21.43
C ILE A 23 -12.98 -9.97 21.47
N LYS A 24 -14.27 -10.14 21.24
CA LYS A 24 -14.84 -11.47 21.11
C LYS A 24 -14.73 -11.93 19.67
N VAL A 25 -13.88 -12.93 19.43
CA VAL A 25 -13.77 -13.61 18.14
C VAL A 25 -14.52 -14.92 18.22
N GLU A 26 -15.48 -15.11 17.32
CA GLU A 26 -16.24 -16.36 17.22
C GLU A 26 -15.83 -17.11 15.95
N THR A 27 -15.41 -18.37 16.12
CA THR A 27 -15.04 -19.27 15.02
C THR A 27 -15.95 -20.49 15.03
N PHE A 28 -16.58 -20.80 13.89
CA PHE A 28 -17.47 -21.94 13.73
C PHE A 28 -17.48 -22.43 12.28
N HIS A 29 -18.17 -23.55 12.01
CA HIS A 29 -18.32 -24.09 10.66
C HIS A 29 -19.82 -24.16 10.29
N LEU A 30 -20.12 -23.83 9.03
CA LEU A 30 -21.45 -24.05 8.45
C LEU A 30 -21.69 -25.53 8.17
N SER A 31 -22.95 -25.87 7.83
CA SER A 31 -23.37 -27.26 7.52
C SER A 31 -22.56 -27.91 6.39
N ASN A 32 -22.08 -27.12 5.43
CA ASN A 32 -21.25 -27.57 4.31
C ASN A 32 -19.74 -27.59 4.62
N GLY A 33 -19.34 -27.22 5.84
CA GLY A 33 -17.92 -27.23 6.27
C GLY A 33 -17.18 -25.93 6.06
N LEU A 34 -17.81 -24.86 5.54
CA LEU A 34 -17.19 -23.54 5.45
C LEU A 34 -16.85 -23.02 6.86
N LYS A 35 -15.58 -22.66 7.06
CA LYS A 35 -15.13 -22.01 8.29
C LYS A 35 -15.57 -20.55 8.30
N VAL A 36 -16.04 -20.05 9.43
CA VAL A 36 -16.48 -18.65 9.59
C VAL A 36 -15.82 -18.06 10.81
N ILE A 37 -15.24 -16.88 10.67
CA ILE A 37 -14.63 -16.08 11.74
C ILE A 37 -15.38 -14.75 11.81
N MET A 38 -15.94 -14.45 12.98
CA MET A 38 -16.71 -13.23 13.22
C MET A 38 -16.16 -12.44 14.41
N CYS A 39 -16.05 -11.13 14.26
CA CYS A 39 -15.73 -10.20 15.34
C CYS A 39 -16.65 -8.98 15.26
N GLU A 40 -17.61 -8.91 16.19
CA GLU A 40 -18.57 -7.80 16.31
C GLU A 40 -17.87 -6.55 16.87
N ASN A 41 -18.00 -5.41 16.17
CA ASN A 41 -17.40 -4.14 16.55
C ASN A 41 -18.25 -2.96 16.03
N HIS A 42 -18.81 -2.17 16.93
CA HIS A 42 -19.77 -1.08 16.63
C HIS A 42 -19.12 0.31 16.58
N ASP A 43 -17.81 0.42 16.42
CA ASP A 43 -17.11 1.72 16.38
C ASP A 43 -17.49 2.57 15.16
N GLN A 44 -17.82 1.91 14.06
CA GLN A 44 -18.23 2.53 12.80
C GLN A 44 -19.30 1.66 12.15
N PRO A 45 -20.26 2.24 11.42
CA PRO A 45 -21.30 1.47 10.74
C PRO A 45 -20.75 0.81 9.46
N LYS A 46 -19.67 0.08 9.61
CA LYS A 46 -18.93 -0.60 8.53
C LYS A 46 -18.58 -2.02 8.94
N ILE A 47 -18.50 -2.88 7.94
CA ILE A 47 -18.05 -4.26 8.07
C ILE A 47 -16.92 -4.49 7.08
N TYR A 48 -15.86 -5.12 7.50
CA TYR A 48 -14.86 -5.72 6.63
C TYR A 48 -15.29 -7.16 6.36
N GLY A 49 -15.53 -7.48 5.08
CA GLY A 49 -15.89 -8.82 4.62
C GLY A 49 -14.77 -9.41 3.76
N SER A 50 -14.38 -10.65 4.03
CA SER A 50 -13.35 -11.36 3.27
C SER A 50 -13.67 -12.84 3.12
N VAL A 51 -13.38 -13.39 1.93
CA VAL A 51 -13.36 -14.82 1.67
C VAL A 51 -11.92 -15.23 1.35
N VAL A 52 -11.37 -16.13 2.13
CA VAL A 52 -10.05 -16.73 1.94
C VAL A 52 -10.23 -18.12 1.36
N VAL A 53 -9.55 -18.41 0.25
CA VAL A 53 -9.43 -19.75 -0.35
C VAL A 53 -8.04 -20.27 -0.02
N HIS A 54 -7.93 -21.43 0.62
CA HIS A 54 -6.65 -22.03 1.01
C HIS A 54 -5.97 -22.73 -0.17
N ALA A 55 -5.82 -22.00 -1.26
CA ALA A 55 -5.09 -22.39 -2.44
C ALA A 55 -4.52 -21.16 -3.16
N GLY A 56 -3.29 -21.26 -3.59
CA GLY A 56 -2.58 -20.21 -4.30
C GLY A 56 -1.67 -20.79 -5.37
N SER A 57 -0.62 -20.06 -5.75
CA SER A 57 0.25 -20.47 -6.87
C SER A 57 1.01 -21.78 -6.63
N LYS A 58 1.21 -22.21 -5.39
CA LYS A 58 1.83 -23.53 -5.13
C LYS A 58 0.97 -24.70 -5.57
N ASN A 59 -0.34 -24.51 -5.65
CA ASN A 59 -1.32 -25.56 -5.94
C ASN A 59 -1.58 -25.72 -7.44
N GLU A 60 -0.88 -24.98 -8.29
CA GLU A 60 -1.00 -25.01 -9.74
C GLU A 60 -0.33 -26.23 -10.37
N ASP A 61 -0.86 -26.68 -11.50
CA ASP A 61 -0.19 -27.68 -12.34
C ASP A 61 1.13 -27.12 -12.89
N LEU A 62 2.19 -27.96 -12.99
CA LEU A 62 3.52 -27.55 -13.45
C LEU A 62 3.55 -26.97 -14.87
N ASN A 63 2.60 -27.32 -15.71
CA ASN A 63 2.45 -26.90 -17.11
C ASN A 63 1.38 -25.81 -17.30
N ALA A 64 0.87 -25.24 -16.19
CA ALA A 64 -0.13 -24.18 -16.22
C ALA A 64 0.09 -23.19 -15.05
N THR A 65 1.33 -22.70 -14.91
CA THR A 65 1.65 -21.72 -13.85
C THR A 65 1.03 -20.36 -14.15
N GLY A 66 0.65 -19.62 -13.09
CA GLY A 66 -0.07 -18.36 -13.17
C GLY A 66 -1.59 -18.50 -13.21
N VAL A 67 -2.09 -19.74 -13.19
CA VAL A 67 -3.54 -20.04 -13.22
C VAL A 67 -4.25 -19.48 -11.99
N ALA A 68 -3.68 -19.59 -10.80
CA ALA A 68 -4.30 -19.10 -9.56
C ALA A 68 -4.49 -17.58 -9.60
N HIS A 69 -3.47 -16.84 -10.01
CA HIS A 69 -3.51 -15.39 -10.13
C HIS A 69 -4.44 -14.95 -11.28
N TYR A 70 -4.35 -15.57 -12.43
CA TYR A 70 -5.24 -15.22 -13.54
C TYR A 70 -6.70 -15.56 -13.21
N PHE A 71 -6.95 -16.68 -12.51
CA PHE A 71 -8.29 -17.01 -12.04
C PHE A 71 -8.84 -16.00 -11.02
N GLU A 72 -7.98 -15.45 -10.17
CA GLU A 72 -8.36 -14.35 -9.28
C GLU A 72 -8.98 -13.19 -10.08
N HIS A 73 -8.34 -12.76 -11.18
CA HIS A 73 -8.85 -11.74 -12.09
C HIS A 73 -10.20 -12.14 -12.70
N MET A 74 -10.32 -13.40 -13.12
CA MET A 74 -11.56 -13.89 -13.72
C MET A 74 -12.76 -13.92 -12.76
N MET A 75 -12.51 -13.97 -11.46
CA MET A 75 -13.57 -13.88 -10.42
C MET A 75 -14.30 -12.52 -10.37
N PHE A 76 -13.82 -11.52 -11.08
CA PHE A 76 -14.49 -10.22 -11.23
C PHE A 76 -15.39 -10.16 -12.48
N LYS A 77 -15.36 -11.18 -13.35
CA LYS A 77 -16.08 -11.19 -14.63
C LYS A 77 -17.53 -11.69 -14.54
N GLY A 78 -17.96 -12.01 -13.31
CA GLY A 78 -19.32 -12.45 -13.00
C GLY A 78 -19.57 -13.95 -13.13
N THR A 79 -20.85 -14.32 -13.19
CA THR A 79 -21.34 -15.70 -13.18
C THR A 79 -22.29 -15.95 -14.34
N ASP A 80 -22.98 -17.07 -14.34
CA ASP A 80 -24.12 -17.33 -15.25
C ASP A 80 -25.35 -16.48 -14.96
N ARG A 81 -25.37 -15.73 -13.83
CA ARG A 81 -26.47 -14.83 -13.41
C ARG A 81 -26.04 -13.36 -13.31
N ILE A 82 -24.75 -13.08 -13.28
CA ILE A 82 -24.16 -11.75 -13.19
C ILE A 82 -23.26 -11.54 -14.41
N GLY A 83 -23.37 -10.43 -15.09
CA GLY A 83 -22.45 -10.05 -16.18
C GLY A 83 -22.89 -10.50 -17.57
N THR A 84 -24.15 -10.92 -17.75
CA THR A 84 -24.69 -11.36 -19.05
C THR A 84 -26.13 -10.92 -19.26
N THR A 85 -26.46 -10.52 -20.47
CA THR A 85 -27.86 -10.25 -20.89
C THR A 85 -28.62 -11.51 -21.25
N ASP A 86 -27.94 -12.58 -21.70
CA ASP A 86 -28.53 -13.86 -22.11
C ASP A 86 -27.49 -15.00 -22.01
N TRP A 87 -27.43 -15.64 -20.87
CA TRP A 87 -26.49 -16.75 -20.62
C TRP A 87 -26.64 -17.91 -21.60
N ALA A 88 -27.88 -18.24 -21.99
CA ALA A 88 -28.13 -19.36 -22.88
C ALA A 88 -27.52 -19.15 -24.27
N LYS A 89 -27.43 -17.90 -24.72
CA LYS A 89 -26.79 -17.55 -26.00
C LYS A 89 -25.28 -17.31 -25.86
N GLU A 90 -24.81 -16.78 -24.73
CA GLU A 90 -23.39 -16.51 -24.48
C GLU A 90 -22.57 -17.80 -24.29
N LYS A 91 -23.08 -18.74 -23.50
CA LYS A 91 -22.39 -19.97 -23.09
C LYS A 91 -21.75 -20.76 -24.26
N PRO A 92 -22.43 -21.05 -25.39
CA PRO A 92 -21.84 -21.83 -26.48
C PRO A 92 -20.57 -21.19 -27.08
N TYR A 93 -20.49 -19.86 -27.12
CA TYR A 93 -19.31 -19.14 -27.58
C TYR A 93 -18.15 -19.31 -26.60
N LEU A 94 -18.39 -19.16 -25.30
CA LEU A 94 -17.38 -19.29 -24.25
C LEU A 94 -16.84 -20.72 -24.16
N ASP A 95 -17.70 -21.73 -24.28
CA ASP A 95 -17.29 -23.13 -24.33
C ASP A 95 -16.38 -23.38 -25.54
N SER A 96 -16.76 -22.87 -26.72
CA SER A 96 -15.95 -23.00 -27.94
C SER A 96 -14.59 -22.29 -27.84
N ILE A 97 -14.54 -21.11 -27.22
CA ILE A 97 -13.30 -20.37 -26.95
C ILE A 97 -12.38 -21.20 -26.05
N SER A 98 -12.91 -21.79 -24.98
CA SER A 98 -12.14 -22.66 -24.08
C SER A 98 -11.53 -23.85 -24.82
N ASP A 99 -12.31 -24.55 -25.65
CA ASP A 99 -11.85 -25.67 -26.46
C ASP A 99 -10.77 -25.26 -27.48
N LEU A 100 -10.85 -24.05 -28.03
CA LEU A 100 -9.85 -23.53 -28.96
C LEU A 100 -8.52 -23.21 -28.28
N TYR A 101 -8.55 -22.68 -27.07
CA TYR A 101 -7.32 -22.47 -26.28
C TYR A 101 -6.62 -23.81 -25.98
N ASP A 102 -7.36 -24.85 -25.62
CA ASP A 102 -6.78 -26.19 -25.41
C ASP A 102 -6.17 -26.76 -26.70
N LYS A 103 -6.78 -26.50 -27.88
CA LYS A 103 -6.22 -26.87 -29.20
C LYS A 103 -4.95 -26.04 -29.52
N ILE A 104 -4.89 -24.79 -29.17
CA ILE A 104 -3.68 -23.95 -29.33
C ILE A 104 -2.52 -24.56 -28.53
N GLN A 105 -2.79 -24.95 -27.28
CA GLN A 105 -1.76 -25.59 -26.47
C GLN A 105 -1.26 -26.90 -27.04
N ALA A 106 -2.14 -27.71 -27.62
CA ALA A 106 -1.83 -29.01 -28.16
C ALA A 106 -1.05 -28.97 -29.48
N THR A 107 -0.97 -27.79 -30.17
CA THR A 107 -0.26 -27.69 -31.47
C THR A 107 0.99 -26.83 -31.41
N GLN A 108 2.05 -27.28 -32.11
CA GLN A 108 3.29 -26.49 -32.30
C GLN A 108 3.35 -25.78 -33.66
N ASP A 109 2.40 -26.07 -34.56
CA ASP A 109 2.33 -25.43 -35.90
C ASP A 109 1.90 -23.96 -35.76
N ALA A 110 2.79 -23.05 -36.14
CA ALA A 110 2.55 -21.62 -36.00
C ALA A 110 1.37 -21.09 -36.86
N SER A 111 1.18 -21.66 -38.07
CA SER A 111 0.08 -21.29 -38.95
C SER A 111 -1.24 -21.72 -38.34
N ARG A 112 -1.29 -22.97 -37.87
CA ARG A 112 -2.48 -23.50 -37.23
C ARG A 112 -2.82 -22.77 -35.94
N ARG A 113 -1.83 -22.39 -35.14
CA ARG A 113 -2.03 -21.55 -33.95
C ARG A 113 -2.63 -20.20 -34.30
N HIS A 114 -2.14 -19.57 -35.33
CA HIS A 114 -2.66 -18.29 -35.83
C HIS A 114 -4.13 -18.41 -36.30
N GLU A 115 -4.46 -19.46 -37.06
CA GLU A 115 -5.85 -19.70 -37.49
C GLU A 115 -6.81 -19.87 -36.30
N LEU A 116 -6.39 -20.67 -35.29
CA LEU A 116 -7.19 -20.87 -34.07
C LEU A 116 -7.35 -19.57 -33.30
N GLN A 117 -6.34 -18.72 -33.29
CA GLN A 117 -6.35 -17.44 -32.65
C GLN A 117 -7.33 -16.45 -33.32
N LEU A 118 -7.37 -16.43 -34.64
CA LEU A 118 -8.37 -15.64 -35.40
C LEU A 118 -9.80 -16.12 -35.11
N GLU A 119 -10.02 -17.43 -34.99
CA GLU A 119 -11.33 -17.97 -34.63
C GLU A 119 -11.73 -17.60 -33.18
N ILE A 120 -10.80 -17.66 -32.23
CA ILE A 120 -11.04 -17.16 -30.85
C ILE A 120 -11.46 -15.71 -30.88
N ASN A 121 -10.75 -14.87 -31.66
CA ASN A 121 -11.07 -13.45 -31.78
C ASN A 121 -12.51 -13.23 -32.30
N ARG A 122 -12.86 -13.93 -33.37
CA ARG A 122 -14.23 -13.89 -33.94
C ARG A 122 -15.29 -14.28 -32.90
N LEU A 123 -15.07 -15.37 -32.15
CA LEU A 123 -16.01 -15.87 -31.13
C LEU A 123 -16.10 -14.92 -29.93
N ASN A 124 -14.98 -14.29 -29.53
CA ASN A 124 -15.00 -13.27 -28.47
C ASN A 124 -15.87 -12.05 -28.86
N ILE A 125 -15.82 -11.61 -30.11
CA ILE A 125 -16.69 -10.54 -30.64
C ILE A 125 -18.18 -10.97 -30.53
N GLU A 126 -18.49 -12.20 -30.88
CA GLU A 126 -19.87 -12.69 -30.77
C GLU A 126 -20.33 -12.81 -29.30
N ALA A 127 -19.48 -13.36 -28.42
CA ALA A 127 -19.75 -13.47 -26.98
C ALA A 127 -19.93 -12.10 -26.32
N SER A 128 -19.10 -11.11 -26.69
CA SER A 128 -19.16 -9.77 -26.09
C SER A 128 -20.48 -9.04 -26.30
N LYS A 129 -21.29 -9.45 -27.30
CA LYS A 129 -22.64 -8.92 -27.55
C LYS A 129 -23.62 -9.24 -26.40
N TYR A 130 -23.30 -10.22 -25.59
CA TYR A 130 -24.11 -10.62 -24.42
C TYR A 130 -23.47 -10.16 -23.10
N ALA A 131 -22.21 -9.84 -23.08
CA ALA A 131 -21.49 -9.48 -21.86
C ALA A 131 -21.92 -8.13 -21.30
N ILE A 132 -22.20 -8.05 -20.01
CA ILE A 132 -22.31 -6.82 -19.22
C ILE A 132 -20.98 -6.66 -18.47
N PRO A 133 -20.11 -5.75 -18.89
CA PRO A 133 -18.76 -5.68 -18.31
C PRO A 133 -18.81 -5.21 -16.87
N ASN A 134 -18.03 -5.89 -16.00
CA ASN A 134 -17.79 -5.53 -14.59
C ASN A 134 -19.04 -5.33 -13.73
N GLU A 135 -20.15 -6.03 -14.04
CA GLU A 135 -21.40 -5.87 -13.31
C GLU A 135 -21.24 -6.22 -11.82
N THR A 136 -20.38 -7.17 -11.45
CA THR A 136 -20.09 -7.47 -10.04
C THR A 136 -19.56 -6.24 -9.29
N ASP A 137 -18.65 -5.49 -9.90
CA ASP A 137 -18.08 -4.28 -9.31
C ASP A 137 -19.12 -3.17 -9.20
N VAL A 138 -19.98 -3.04 -10.23
CA VAL A 138 -21.09 -2.08 -10.24
C VAL A 138 -22.10 -2.38 -9.12
N ILE A 139 -22.45 -3.66 -8.90
CA ILE A 139 -23.35 -4.08 -7.81
C ILE A 139 -22.75 -3.71 -6.46
N LEU A 140 -21.47 -4.06 -6.22
CA LEU A 140 -20.79 -3.77 -4.96
C LEU A 140 -20.62 -2.25 -4.75
N GLN A 141 -20.34 -1.48 -5.80
CA GLN A 141 -20.30 -0.02 -5.72
C GLN A 141 -21.68 0.55 -5.35
N GLN A 142 -22.74 0.11 -5.97
CA GLN A 142 -24.12 0.56 -5.65
C GLN A 142 -24.48 0.30 -4.18
N MET A 143 -23.95 -0.77 -3.59
CA MET A 143 -24.10 -1.07 -2.17
C MET A 143 -23.25 -0.14 -1.26
N GLY A 144 -22.41 0.73 -1.82
CA GLY A 144 -21.48 1.57 -1.05
C GLY A 144 -20.22 0.84 -0.59
N CYS A 145 -19.90 -0.30 -1.18
CA CYS A 145 -18.67 -1.03 -0.86
C CYS A 145 -17.42 -0.26 -1.31
N THR A 146 -16.40 -0.27 -0.48
CA THR A 146 -15.11 0.39 -0.71
C THR A 146 -13.94 -0.57 -0.54
N GLY A 147 -12.79 -0.26 -1.15
CA GLY A 147 -11.60 -1.07 -1.02
C GLY A 147 -11.76 -2.49 -1.57
N LEU A 148 -12.63 -2.66 -2.60
CA LEU A 148 -12.77 -3.92 -3.31
C LEU A 148 -11.43 -4.32 -3.91
N ASN A 149 -10.93 -5.49 -3.52
CA ASN A 149 -9.68 -6.02 -4.00
C ASN A 149 -9.62 -7.54 -3.82
N ALA A 150 -8.62 -8.14 -4.42
CA ALA A 150 -8.24 -9.53 -4.21
C ALA A 150 -6.72 -9.66 -4.21
N GLY A 151 -6.21 -10.81 -3.87
CA GLY A 151 -4.78 -11.09 -3.93
C GLY A 151 -4.48 -12.57 -3.86
N THR A 152 -3.56 -13.00 -4.71
CA THR A 152 -3.04 -14.36 -4.77
C THR A 152 -1.64 -14.41 -4.17
N ASN A 153 -1.43 -15.36 -3.25
CA ASN A 153 -0.14 -15.69 -2.70
C ASN A 153 0.22 -17.16 -3.04
N TYR A 154 1.28 -17.67 -2.49
CA TYR A 154 1.66 -19.07 -2.66
C TYR A 154 0.64 -20.03 -2.09
N ASP A 155 0.12 -19.75 -0.89
CA ASP A 155 -0.70 -20.66 -0.07
C ASP A 155 -2.20 -20.34 -0.07
N TYR A 156 -2.58 -19.17 -0.56
CA TYR A 156 -3.96 -18.70 -0.51
C TYR A 156 -4.29 -17.70 -1.63
N THR A 157 -5.58 -17.58 -1.90
CA THR A 157 -6.18 -16.48 -2.66
C THR A 157 -7.27 -15.86 -1.80
N MET A 158 -7.35 -14.54 -1.72
CA MET A 158 -8.34 -13.84 -0.91
C MET A 158 -9.06 -12.75 -1.68
N TYR A 159 -10.33 -12.55 -1.33
CA TYR A 159 -11.22 -11.54 -1.90
C TYR A 159 -11.84 -10.76 -0.76
N TYR A 160 -11.73 -9.44 -0.77
CA TYR A 160 -12.15 -8.62 0.36
C TYR A 160 -12.61 -7.23 -0.04
N ASN A 161 -13.43 -6.64 0.79
CA ASN A 161 -13.81 -5.23 0.74
C ASN A 161 -14.43 -4.79 2.06
N THR A 162 -14.64 -3.48 2.19
CA THR A 162 -15.43 -2.88 3.27
C THR A 162 -16.81 -2.53 2.74
N LEU A 163 -17.86 -2.80 3.52
CA LEU A 163 -19.23 -2.50 3.19
C LEU A 163 -19.92 -1.71 4.32
N PRO A 164 -20.93 -0.88 4.00
CA PRO A 164 -21.80 -0.31 5.01
C PRO A 164 -22.57 -1.39 5.77
N SER A 165 -22.77 -1.24 7.08
CA SER A 165 -23.31 -2.30 7.94
C SER A 165 -24.74 -2.75 7.54
N ASN A 166 -25.55 -1.84 7.01
CA ASN A 166 -26.90 -2.15 6.51
C ASN A 166 -26.90 -3.03 5.25
N GLN A 167 -25.78 -3.24 4.59
CA GLN A 167 -25.64 -4.04 3.38
C GLN A 167 -25.20 -5.49 3.61
N LEU A 168 -25.09 -5.93 4.86
CA LEU A 168 -24.52 -7.24 5.17
C LEU A 168 -25.23 -8.40 4.46
N GLU A 169 -26.57 -8.41 4.46
CA GLU A 169 -27.34 -9.49 3.82
C GLU A 169 -27.15 -9.49 2.30
N ASN A 170 -27.26 -8.34 1.66
CA ASN A 170 -27.01 -8.20 0.22
C ASN A 170 -25.57 -8.62 -0.15
N TRP A 171 -24.61 -8.24 0.66
CA TRP A 171 -23.20 -8.59 0.45
C TRP A 171 -23.00 -10.12 0.52
N MET A 172 -23.60 -10.78 1.49
CA MET A 172 -23.53 -12.24 1.61
C MET A 172 -24.16 -12.92 0.39
N GLU A 173 -25.27 -12.39 -0.13
CA GLU A 173 -25.93 -12.93 -1.32
C GLU A 173 -25.05 -12.75 -2.57
N VAL A 174 -24.47 -11.56 -2.77
CA VAL A 174 -23.56 -11.28 -3.90
C VAL A 174 -22.29 -12.16 -3.83
N TYR A 175 -21.68 -12.28 -2.64
CA TYR A 175 -20.48 -13.09 -2.48
C TYR A 175 -20.79 -14.59 -2.62
N ALA A 176 -21.92 -15.04 -2.12
CA ALA A 176 -22.33 -16.45 -2.32
C ALA A 176 -22.51 -16.77 -3.81
N GLU A 177 -23.14 -15.87 -4.58
CA GLU A 177 -23.30 -16.04 -6.03
C GLU A 177 -21.97 -15.94 -6.77
N ARG A 178 -21.09 -14.99 -6.43
CA ARG A 178 -19.78 -14.77 -7.07
C ARG A 178 -18.91 -16.04 -7.08
N PHE A 179 -18.96 -16.84 -6.01
CA PHE A 179 -18.16 -18.05 -5.86
C PHE A 179 -18.89 -19.33 -6.33
N ARG A 180 -20.15 -19.25 -6.73
CA ARG A 180 -20.96 -20.42 -7.10
C ARG A 180 -20.61 -21.00 -8.47
N ASN A 181 -20.50 -20.14 -9.47
CA ASN A 181 -20.25 -20.56 -10.86
C ASN A 181 -19.58 -19.42 -11.66
N PRO A 182 -18.29 -19.14 -11.43
CA PRO A 182 -17.58 -18.09 -12.14
C PRO A 182 -17.50 -18.40 -13.64
N VAL A 183 -17.65 -17.37 -14.47
CA VAL A 183 -17.64 -17.47 -15.93
C VAL A 183 -16.45 -16.71 -16.49
N TYR A 184 -15.68 -17.33 -17.41
CA TYR A 184 -14.46 -16.75 -18.00
C TYR A 184 -14.81 -15.82 -19.17
N ARG A 185 -15.57 -14.79 -18.87
CA ARG A 185 -16.04 -13.77 -19.81
C ARG A 185 -14.94 -12.76 -20.06
N LEU A 186 -14.82 -12.26 -21.29
CA LEU A 186 -13.78 -11.29 -21.70
C LEU A 186 -12.33 -11.79 -21.38
N PHE A 187 -12.14 -13.08 -21.40
CA PHE A 187 -10.91 -13.78 -21.01
C PHE A 187 -9.65 -13.17 -21.64
N GLN A 188 -9.70 -12.86 -22.93
CA GLN A 188 -8.58 -12.35 -23.68
C GLN A 188 -8.18 -10.93 -23.26
N GLY A 189 -9.14 -10.04 -23.01
CA GLY A 189 -8.85 -8.69 -22.52
C GLY A 189 -8.17 -8.72 -21.15
N GLU A 190 -8.60 -9.63 -20.28
CA GLU A 190 -7.97 -9.80 -18.96
C GLU A 190 -6.57 -10.42 -19.06
N LEU A 191 -6.34 -11.30 -20.04
CA LEU A 191 -5.00 -11.82 -20.31
C LEU A 191 -4.02 -10.69 -20.64
N GLU A 192 -4.44 -9.70 -21.44
CA GLU A 192 -3.61 -8.52 -21.72
C GLU A 192 -3.30 -7.71 -20.45
N ALA A 193 -4.27 -7.56 -19.55
CA ALA A 193 -4.04 -6.89 -18.27
C ALA A 193 -2.98 -7.62 -17.42
N VAL A 194 -3.04 -8.96 -17.33
CA VAL A 194 -2.03 -9.79 -16.65
C VAL A 194 -0.65 -9.66 -17.32
N TYR A 195 -0.59 -9.56 -18.66
CA TYR A 195 0.68 -9.29 -19.35
C TYR A 195 1.27 -7.93 -18.98
N GLU A 196 0.44 -6.88 -18.88
CA GLU A 196 0.93 -5.57 -18.46
C GLU A 196 1.45 -5.60 -17.02
N GLU A 197 0.77 -6.29 -16.15
CA GLU A 197 1.23 -6.50 -14.77
C GLU A 197 2.56 -7.25 -14.74
N ARG A 198 2.71 -8.31 -15.53
CA ARG A 198 3.98 -9.02 -15.67
C ARG A 198 5.10 -8.11 -16.17
N ASN A 199 4.79 -7.20 -17.11
CA ASN A 199 5.74 -6.22 -17.61
C ASN A 199 6.14 -5.18 -16.53
N ILE A 200 5.22 -4.80 -15.65
CA ILE A 200 5.51 -3.93 -14.50
C ILE A 200 6.55 -4.60 -13.60
N TYR A 201 6.33 -5.86 -13.18
CA TYR A 201 7.31 -6.59 -12.37
C TYR A 201 8.66 -6.75 -13.08
N ALA A 202 8.66 -7.10 -14.36
CA ALA A 202 9.90 -7.23 -15.13
C ALA A 202 10.71 -5.92 -15.27
N ASN A 203 10.07 -4.76 -15.06
CA ASN A 203 10.72 -3.46 -15.03
C ASN A 203 11.34 -3.11 -13.68
N GLU A 204 10.93 -3.76 -12.61
CA GLU A 204 11.48 -3.51 -11.27
C GLU A 204 12.94 -3.98 -11.19
N GLN A 205 13.79 -3.13 -10.62
CA GLN A 205 15.24 -3.39 -10.55
C GLN A 205 15.59 -4.58 -9.64
N THR A 206 14.71 -4.90 -8.70
CA THR A 206 14.90 -5.93 -7.67
C THR A 206 14.31 -7.29 -8.06
N TYR A 207 13.42 -7.34 -9.05
CA TYR A 207 12.65 -8.53 -9.40
C TYR A 207 13.51 -9.77 -9.71
N ALA A 208 14.55 -9.61 -10.53
CA ALA A 208 15.43 -10.72 -10.86
C ALA A 208 16.19 -11.26 -9.63
N MET A 209 16.54 -10.37 -8.68
CA MET A 209 17.18 -10.78 -7.43
C MET A 209 16.20 -11.49 -6.51
N GLN A 210 14.96 -11.02 -6.45
CA GLN A 210 13.89 -11.68 -5.70
C GLN A 210 13.62 -13.09 -6.22
N ARG A 211 13.52 -13.28 -7.53
CA ARG A 211 13.40 -14.62 -8.12
C ARG A 211 14.56 -15.55 -7.73
N THR A 212 15.79 -15.04 -7.84
CA THR A 212 16.97 -15.81 -7.41
C THR A 212 16.88 -16.18 -5.93
N LEU A 213 16.47 -15.23 -5.08
CA LEU A 213 16.26 -15.46 -3.66
C LEU A 213 15.30 -16.64 -3.42
N PHE A 214 14.10 -16.61 -3.98
CA PHE A 214 13.11 -17.67 -3.78
C PHE A 214 13.57 -19.02 -4.36
N GLN A 215 14.28 -19.03 -5.49
CA GLN A 215 14.88 -20.24 -6.05
C GLN A 215 15.92 -20.86 -5.11
N GLU A 216 16.75 -20.04 -4.47
CA GLU A 216 17.77 -20.54 -3.53
C GLU A 216 17.17 -20.97 -2.18
N CYS A 217 16.08 -20.31 -1.73
CA CYS A 217 15.39 -20.67 -0.50
C CYS A 217 14.61 -21.99 -0.63
N PHE A 218 13.98 -22.24 -1.77
CA PHE A 218 12.95 -23.27 -1.87
C PHE A 218 13.23 -24.35 -2.95
N GLY A 219 14.19 -24.14 -3.85
CA GLY A 219 14.64 -25.14 -4.82
C GLY A 219 13.53 -25.65 -5.73
N GLU A 220 13.17 -26.93 -5.61
CA GLU A 220 12.11 -27.58 -6.40
C GLU A 220 10.69 -27.30 -5.84
N HIS A 221 10.60 -26.77 -4.62
CA HIS A 221 9.32 -26.43 -4.02
C HIS A 221 8.61 -25.33 -4.85
N PRO A 222 7.28 -25.39 -5.02
CA PRO A 222 6.52 -24.36 -5.75
C PRO A 222 6.74 -22.91 -5.31
N TYR A 223 7.16 -22.67 -4.09
CA TYR A 223 7.54 -21.33 -3.62
C TYR A 223 8.70 -20.69 -4.38
N SER A 224 9.47 -21.48 -5.15
CA SER A 224 10.53 -20.96 -6.00
C SER A 224 10.04 -20.32 -7.31
N ARG A 225 8.75 -20.46 -7.64
CA ARG A 225 8.13 -19.97 -8.88
C ARG A 225 7.52 -18.59 -8.68
N ASP A 226 7.39 -17.84 -9.77
CA ASP A 226 6.66 -16.58 -9.74
C ASP A 226 5.15 -16.82 -9.59
N ILE A 227 4.48 -16.08 -8.73
CA ILE A 227 3.01 -16.18 -8.53
C ILE A 227 2.26 -15.86 -9.82
N ILE A 228 2.73 -14.87 -10.58
CA ILE A 228 2.14 -14.51 -11.88
C ILE A 228 2.35 -15.56 -12.97
N GLY A 229 3.20 -16.56 -12.73
CA GLY A 229 3.49 -17.64 -13.68
C GLY A 229 4.64 -17.37 -14.64
N PHE A 230 4.95 -18.39 -15.46
CA PHE A 230 5.98 -18.30 -16.49
C PHE A 230 5.44 -17.68 -17.76
N ASP A 231 6.30 -16.93 -18.48
CA ASP A 231 5.94 -16.26 -19.74
C ASP A 231 5.36 -17.22 -20.79
N GLU A 232 5.88 -18.43 -20.87
CA GLU A 232 5.41 -19.46 -21.80
C GLU A 232 4.00 -19.97 -21.49
N HIS A 233 3.61 -20.05 -20.21
CA HIS A 233 2.27 -20.47 -19.80
C HIS A 233 1.27 -19.32 -19.96
N LEU A 234 1.65 -18.10 -19.66
CA LEU A 234 0.82 -16.92 -19.94
C LEU A 234 0.53 -16.76 -21.44
N LYS A 235 1.53 -17.06 -22.30
CA LYS A 235 1.33 -17.08 -23.78
C LYS A 235 0.42 -18.19 -24.27
N ASN A 236 0.19 -19.21 -23.46
CA ASN A 236 -0.64 -20.38 -23.76
C ASN A 236 -1.64 -20.61 -22.61
N PRO A 237 -2.55 -19.69 -22.35
CA PRO A 237 -3.49 -19.80 -21.25
C PRO A 237 -4.42 -21.00 -21.41
N GLN A 238 -4.79 -21.62 -20.29
CA GLN A 238 -5.58 -22.85 -20.27
C GLN A 238 -6.86 -22.65 -19.42
N PRO A 239 -7.98 -22.23 -20.01
CA PRO A 239 -9.25 -22.13 -19.29
C PRO A 239 -9.67 -23.45 -18.64
N SER A 240 -9.36 -24.58 -19.27
CA SER A 240 -9.61 -25.92 -18.70
C SER A 240 -8.80 -26.19 -17.42
N ALA A 241 -7.56 -25.70 -17.33
CA ALA A 241 -6.76 -25.78 -16.10
C ALA A 241 -7.32 -24.87 -15.00
N MET A 242 -7.82 -23.68 -15.35
CA MET A 242 -8.52 -22.81 -14.39
C MET A 242 -9.77 -23.49 -13.84
N LYS A 243 -10.55 -24.15 -14.69
CA LYS A 243 -11.74 -24.86 -14.23
C LYS A 243 -11.38 -26.00 -13.29
N ARG A 244 -10.34 -26.80 -13.59
CA ARG A 244 -9.85 -27.85 -12.68
C ARG A 244 -9.39 -27.27 -11.34
N PHE A 245 -8.70 -26.09 -11.37
CA PHE A 245 -8.26 -25.39 -10.16
C PHE A 245 -9.45 -24.93 -9.32
N TYR A 246 -10.45 -24.33 -9.94
CA TYR A 246 -11.69 -23.92 -9.28
C TYR A 246 -12.43 -25.12 -8.68
N ASP A 247 -12.73 -26.14 -9.48
CA ASP A 247 -13.50 -27.31 -9.04
C ASP A 247 -12.85 -28.05 -7.85
N LYS A 248 -11.51 -28.00 -7.75
CA LYS A 248 -10.75 -28.67 -6.70
C LYS A 248 -10.62 -27.84 -5.43
N TYR A 249 -10.41 -26.53 -5.56
CA TYR A 249 -9.98 -25.69 -4.43
C TYR A 249 -11.04 -24.70 -3.93
N TYR A 250 -12.01 -24.30 -4.78
CA TYR A 250 -13.05 -23.33 -4.42
C TYR A 250 -14.27 -24.06 -3.87
N VAL A 251 -14.07 -24.79 -2.80
CA VAL A 251 -15.07 -25.62 -2.11
C VAL A 251 -15.15 -25.22 -0.65
N ALA A 252 -16.33 -25.33 -0.05
CA ALA A 252 -16.60 -24.81 1.29
C ALA A 252 -15.60 -25.29 2.35
N SER A 253 -15.20 -26.57 2.32
CA SER A 253 -14.24 -27.13 3.27
C SER A 253 -12.81 -26.60 3.13
N ASN A 254 -12.49 -25.88 2.04
CA ASN A 254 -11.19 -25.28 1.75
C ASN A 254 -11.25 -23.74 1.77
N MET A 255 -12.32 -23.16 2.32
CA MET A 255 -12.53 -21.73 2.33
C MET A 255 -12.89 -21.22 3.73
N THR A 256 -12.61 -19.94 3.98
CA THR A 256 -12.96 -19.25 5.23
C THR A 256 -13.62 -17.92 4.93
N LEU A 257 -14.76 -17.66 5.56
CA LEU A 257 -15.44 -16.38 5.59
C LEU A 257 -15.01 -15.61 6.84
N ILE A 258 -14.57 -14.35 6.68
CA ILE A 258 -14.16 -13.48 7.79
C ILE A 258 -15.01 -12.22 7.76
N LEU A 259 -15.66 -11.89 8.88
CA LEU A 259 -16.48 -10.70 9.05
C LEU A 259 -16.04 -9.96 10.32
N VAL A 260 -15.71 -8.66 10.20
CA VAL A 260 -15.34 -7.82 11.33
C VAL A 260 -16.02 -6.47 11.20
N GLY A 261 -16.79 -6.05 12.18
CA GLY A 261 -17.45 -4.74 12.19
C GLY A 261 -18.84 -4.73 12.79
N ASP A 262 -19.67 -3.81 12.32
CA ASP A 262 -20.97 -3.47 12.89
C ASP A 262 -22.09 -4.42 12.40
N PHE A 263 -22.26 -5.51 13.11
CA PHE A 263 -23.34 -6.49 12.91
C PHE A 263 -23.67 -7.21 14.21
N ASN A 264 -24.86 -7.80 14.26
CA ASN A 264 -25.21 -8.75 15.33
C ASN A 264 -24.76 -10.16 14.94
N THR A 265 -23.91 -10.75 15.75
CA THR A 265 -23.28 -12.06 15.46
C THR A 265 -24.32 -13.18 15.29
N ALA A 266 -25.41 -13.22 16.08
CA ALA A 266 -26.41 -14.28 16.01
C ALA A 266 -27.24 -14.20 14.71
N GLU A 267 -27.52 -13.00 14.22
CA GLU A 267 -28.20 -12.78 12.94
C GLU A 267 -27.25 -13.07 11.77
N ALA A 268 -26.01 -12.58 11.82
CA ALA A 268 -25.01 -12.82 10.79
C ALA A 268 -24.72 -14.33 10.60
N LYS A 269 -24.75 -15.14 11.67
CA LYS A 269 -24.65 -16.61 11.56
C LYS A 269 -25.78 -17.22 10.76
N LYS A 270 -27.02 -16.76 10.97
CA LYS A 270 -28.19 -17.26 10.21
C LYS A 270 -28.10 -16.86 8.74
N MET A 271 -27.67 -15.61 8.47
CA MET A 271 -27.45 -15.13 7.11
C MET A 271 -26.33 -15.92 6.42
N ALA A 272 -25.21 -16.16 7.09
CA ALA A 272 -24.12 -16.96 6.55
C ALA A 272 -24.57 -18.37 6.18
N GLU A 273 -25.29 -19.07 7.05
CA GLU A 273 -25.86 -20.39 6.74
C GLU A 273 -26.83 -20.32 5.56
N LYS A 274 -27.71 -19.30 5.50
CA LYS A 274 -28.68 -19.12 4.42
C LYS A 274 -28.03 -19.00 3.04
N TYR A 275 -26.98 -18.19 2.93
CA TYR A 275 -26.39 -17.83 1.63
C TYR A 275 -25.23 -18.71 1.23
N PHE A 276 -24.32 -19.07 2.14
CA PHE A 276 -23.11 -19.79 1.79
C PHE A 276 -23.24 -21.32 1.84
N SER A 277 -24.31 -21.88 2.42
CA SER A 277 -24.56 -23.33 2.43
C SER A 277 -24.76 -23.93 1.04
N ILE A 278 -25.00 -23.10 0.02
CA ILE A 278 -25.11 -23.53 -1.39
C ILE A 278 -23.78 -23.98 -2.01
N TRP A 279 -22.64 -23.57 -1.40
CA TRP A 279 -21.34 -23.98 -1.93
C TRP A 279 -21.11 -25.47 -1.71
N PRO A 280 -20.49 -26.16 -2.71
CA PRO A 280 -20.19 -27.57 -2.56
C PRO A 280 -19.21 -27.79 -1.39
N LYS A 281 -19.45 -28.82 -0.57
CA LYS A 281 -18.56 -29.16 0.54
C LYS A 281 -17.13 -29.41 0.07
N GLY A 282 -16.99 -30.17 -1.03
CA GLY A 282 -15.70 -30.62 -1.59
C GLY A 282 -15.04 -31.75 -0.80
N GLU A 283 -13.99 -32.27 -1.37
CA GLU A 283 -13.11 -33.25 -0.74
C GLU A 283 -11.94 -32.56 -0.03
N PRO A 284 -11.42 -33.11 1.06
CA PRO A 284 -10.23 -32.56 1.72
C PRO A 284 -9.03 -32.47 0.76
N VAL A 285 -8.43 -31.32 0.68
CA VAL A 285 -7.26 -31.09 -0.18
C VAL A 285 -6.05 -31.82 0.42
N LYS A 286 -5.46 -32.75 -0.37
CA LYS A 286 -4.20 -33.37 0.00
C LYS A 286 -3.05 -32.55 -0.56
N GLU A 287 -2.24 -32.01 0.33
CA GLU A 287 -1.04 -31.27 -0.04
C GLU A 287 0.07 -32.22 -0.49
N PRO A 288 0.68 -32.04 -1.68
CA PRO A 288 1.84 -32.79 -2.08
C PRO A 288 3.04 -32.47 -1.18
N GLN A 289 3.92 -33.44 -0.99
CA GLN A 289 5.20 -33.20 -0.31
C GLN A 289 6.27 -32.87 -1.33
N TYR A 290 7.04 -31.83 -1.07
CA TYR A 290 8.12 -31.39 -1.95
C TYR A 290 9.48 -31.52 -1.27
N ASN A 291 10.52 -31.75 -2.07
CA ASN A 291 11.90 -31.72 -1.60
C ASN A 291 12.33 -30.27 -1.38
N LEU A 292 12.85 -29.99 -0.20
CA LEU A 292 13.44 -28.71 0.13
C LEU A 292 14.95 -28.73 -0.06
N PRO A 293 15.59 -27.57 -0.34
CA PRO A 293 17.04 -27.49 -0.37
C PRO A 293 17.67 -27.97 0.94
N LYS A 294 18.71 -28.76 0.84
CA LYS A 294 19.50 -29.20 1.98
C LYS A 294 20.73 -28.31 2.06
N PHE A 295 20.83 -27.53 3.10
CA PHE A 295 22.02 -26.70 3.37
C PHE A 295 23.14 -27.56 3.98
N ASN A 296 23.71 -28.49 3.18
CA ASN A 296 24.73 -29.42 3.64
C ASN A 296 26.16 -28.90 3.50
N GLU A 297 26.34 -27.83 2.74
CA GLU A 297 27.64 -27.18 2.47
C GLU A 297 27.45 -25.70 2.16
N ARG A 298 28.57 -24.97 2.15
CA ARG A 298 28.58 -23.56 1.74
C ARG A 298 28.68 -23.44 0.22
N ILE A 299 27.64 -22.94 -0.42
CA ILE A 299 27.59 -22.68 -1.86
C ILE A 299 27.69 -21.18 -2.12
N VAL A 300 28.53 -20.76 -3.08
CA VAL A 300 28.68 -19.37 -3.49
C VAL A 300 28.35 -19.24 -4.96
N LYS A 301 27.37 -18.38 -5.28
CA LYS A 301 26.91 -18.09 -6.64
C LYS A 301 27.11 -16.61 -6.99
N GLU A 302 27.52 -16.33 -8.22
CA GLU A 302 27.67 -14.97 -8.72
C GLU A 302 26.66 -14.68 -9.83
N VAL A 303 25.95 -13.54 -9.72
CA VAL A 303 24.94 -13.07 -10.68
C VAL A 303 25.21 -11.63 -11.09
N LYS A 304 24.54 -11.15 -12.16
CA LYS A 304 24.60 -9.75 -12.63
C LYS A 304 23.20 -9.21 -12.79
N GLN A 305 22.56 -8.83 -11.70
CA GLN A 305 21.12 -8.56 -11.68
C GLN A 305 20.75 -7.20 -11.07
N THR A 306 21.67 -6.49 -10.45
CA THR A 306 21.37 -5.27 -9.69
C THR A 306 22.26 -4.10 -10.14
N PRO A 307 21.79 -2.84 -10.06
CA PRO A 307 22.57 -1.65 -10.43
C PRO A 307 23.73 -1.36 -9.47
N ILE A 308 23.73 -1.95 -8.27
CA ILE A 308 24.77 -1.88 -7.24
C ILE A 308 25.12 -3.30 -6.77
N LYS A 309 26.18 -3.46 -6.01
CA LYS A 309 26.48 -4.73 -5.36
C LYS A 309 25.42 -5.04 -4.30
N VAL A 310 24.85 -6.22 -4.33
CA VAL A 310 23.92 -6.75 -3.33
C VAL A 310 24.30 -8.21 -3.07
N GLY A 311 24.35 -8.63 -1.83
CA GLY A 311 24.55 -10.02 -1.46
C GLY A 311 23.38 -10.57 -0.66
N LEU A 312 23.14 -11.87 -0.81
CA LEU A 312 22.16 -12.63 -0.02
C LEU A 312 22.92 -13.80 0.63
N ILE A 313 22.69 -14.00 1.92
CA ILE A 313 23.08 -15.22 2.63
C ILE A 313 21.77 -15.95 2.95
N VAL A 314 21.53 -17.08 2.30
CA VAL A 314 20.36 -17.91 2.51
C VAL A 314 20.70 -19.03 3.47
N LEU A 315 19.92 -19.15 4.52
CA LEU A 315 20.09 -20.05 5.64
C LEU A 315 18.81 -20.87 5.86
N PRO A 316 18.89 -22.06 6.50
CA PRO A 316 17.70 -22.78 6.89
C PRO A 316 16.80 -21.91 7.79
N GLY A 317 15.49 -22.06 7.61
CA GLY A 317 14.48 -21.42 8.44
C GLY A 317 13.43 -22.43 8.88
N VAL A 318 12.37 -21.95 9.48
CA VAL A 318 11.25 -22.76 9.96
C VAL A 318 9.97 -22.42 9.22
N LYS A 319 9.08 -23.39 9.10
CA LYS A 319 7.72 -23.14 8.62
C LYS A 319 6.89 -22.41 9.68
N GLN A 320 5.77 -21.87 9.29
CA GLN A 320 4.81 -21.23 10.19
C GLN A 320 4.36 -22.17 11.32
N ASN A 321 4.13 -21.59 12.51
CA ASN A 321 3.73 -22.27 13.72
C ASN A 321 4.75 -23.34 14.23
N ASP A 322 6.02 -23.24 13.80
CA ASP A 322 7.09 -24.05 14.38
C ASP A 322 7.41 -23.57 15.81
N PRO A 323 7.72 -24.46 16.75
CA PRO A 323 8.09 -24.06 18.12
C PRO A 323 9.24 -23.05 18.24
N ASP A 324 10.17 -23.06 17.27
CA ASP A 324 11.32 -22.15 17.25
C ASP A 324 11.03 -20.80 16.57
N GLU A 325 9.87 -20.65 15.88
CA GLU A 325 9.52 -19.47 15.08
C GLU A 325 9.59 -18.17 15.90
N LEU A 326 8.91 -18.14 17.05
CA LEU A 326 8.86 -16.93 17.89
C LEU A 326 10.24 -16.50 18.40
N ALA A 327 11.12 -17.46 18.72
CA ALA A 327 12.49 -17.15 19.12
C ALA A 327 13.34 -16.66 17.96
N LEU A 328 13.09 -17.16 16.73
CA LEU A 328 13.73 -16.69 15.50
C LEU A 328 13.26 -15.28 15.12
N ASP A 329 11.99 -14.96 15.33
CA ASP A 329 11.46 -13.60 15.11
C ASP A 329 12.12 -12.59 16.05
N VAL A 330 12.20 -12.91 17.36
CA VAL A 330 12.92 -12.05 18.33
C VAL A 330 14.39 -11.95 17.98
N MET A 331 15.02 -13.03 17.53
CA MET A 331 16.41 -13.00 17.07
C MET A 331 16.57 -12.14 15.82
N SER A 332 15.59 -12.15 14.91
CA SER A 332 15.57 -11.27 13.73
C SER A 332 15.57 -9.80 14.16
N ASP A 333 14.77 -9.43 15.16
CA ASP A 333 14.75 -8.07 15.71
C ASP A 333 16.08 -7.70 16.42
N ILE A 334 16.73 -8.65 17.12
CA ILE A 334 18.05 -8.45 17.72
C ILE A 334 19.13 -8.20 16.63
N LEU A 335 18.98 -8.78 15.45
CA LEU A 335 19.91 -8.61 14.35
C LEU A 335 19.60 -7.37 13.51
N SER A 336 18.35 -7.09 13.19
CA SER A 336 17.96 -6.07 12.21
C SER A 336 16.63 -5.35 12.52
N GLY A 337 16.29 -5.19 13.79
CA GLY A 337 15.08 -4.48 14.24
C GLY A 337 15.24 -2.96 14.38
N GLY A 338 16.15 -2.34 13.61
CA GLY A 338 16.44 -0.90 13.67
C GLY A 338 17.55 -0.55 14.70
N ASN A 339 17.75 -1.38 15.72
CA ASN A 339 18.77 -1.24 16.76
C ASN A 339 19.63 -2.52 16.89
N GLY A 340 19.56 -3.37 15.87
CA GLY A 340 20.19 -4.68 15.90
C GLY A 340 21.67 -4.67 15.48
N ARG A 341 22.30 -5.83 15.62
CA ARG A 341 23.72 -6.02 15.32
C ARG A 341 24.10 -5.78 13.85
N LEU A 342 23.19 -6.01 12.92
CA LEU A 342 23.37 -5.70 11.49
C LEU A 342 23.18 -4.21 11.22
N ASP A 343 22.28 -3.56 11.96
CA ASP A 343 22.04 -2.11 11.86
C ASP A 343 23.27 -1.31 12.35
N GLU A 344 23.93 -1.80 13.42
CA GLU A 344 25.18 -1.22 13.91
C GLU A 344 26.27 -1.14 12.81
N LEU A 345 26.37 -2.16 11.94
CA LEU A 345 27.34 -2.17 10.85
C LEU A 345 27.12 -1.02 9.85
N ALA A 346 25.86 -0.67 9.58
CA ALA A 346 25.51 0.45 8.71
C ALA A 346 25.74 1.79 9.43
N THR A 347 25.33 1.89 10.69
CA THR A 347 25.51 3.09 11.53
C THR A 347 26.98 3.43 11.70
N GLU A 348 27.84 2.45 11.95
CA GLU A 348 29.31 2.62 12.03
C GLU A 348 29.96 2.85 10.66
N GLY A 349 29.16 2.80 9.57
CA GLY A 349 29.66 2.97 8.21
C GLY A 349 30.60 1.84 7.75
N LYS A 350 30.46 0.64 8.29
CA LYS A 350 31.24 -0.54 7.88
C LYS A 350 30.73 -1.17 6.60
N ILE A 351 29.39 -1.13 6.38
CA ILE A 351 28.66 -1.51 5.16
C ILE A 351 27.62 -0.44 4.86
N MET A 352 26.89 -0.53 3.73
CA MET A 352 25.77 0.38 3.48
C MET A 352 24.51 -0.04 4.20
N ALA A 353 24.19 -1.34 4.18
CA ALA A 353 23.02 -1.91 4.85
C ALA A 353 23.20 -3.41 5.03
N ALA A 354 22.57 -3.96 6.06
CA ALA A 354 22.25 -5.39 6.15
C ALA A 354 20.94 -5.58 6.90
N GLN A 355 20.20 -6.62 6.51
CA GLN A 355 18.90 -6.94 7.09
C GLN A 355 18.68 -8.44 7.07
N LEU A 356 18.16 -9.00 8.16
CA LEU A 356 17.63 -10.35 8.19
C LEU A 356 16.14 -10.33 7.81
N ILE A 357 15.77 -11.20 6.89
CA ILE A 357 14.40 -11.38 6.39
C ILE A 357 14.02 -12.83 6.64
N PRO A 358 13.23 -13.13 7.70
CA PRO A 358 12.67 -14.46 7.89
C PRO A 358 11.56 -14.68 6.85
N LEU A 359 11.60 -15.86 6.22
CA LEU A 359 10.59 -16.32 5.28
C LEU A 359 9.94 -17.57 5.87
N SER A 360 8.97 -17.40 6.75
CA SER A 360 8.19 -18.49 7.31
C SER A 360 6.92 -18.67 6.48
N MET A 361 6.88 -19.73 5.68
CA MET A 361 5.74 -20.08 4.82
C MET A 361 5.02 -21.31 5.43
N LYS A 362 3.84 -21.65 4.92
CA LYS A 362 3.02 -22.75 5.45
C LYS A 362 3.77 -24.09 5.44
N ASP A 363 4.49 -24.41 4.37
CA ASP A 363 5.13 -25.73 4.19
C ASP A 363 6.61 -25.71 4.56
N ALA A 364 7.27 -24.56 4.45
CA ALA A 364 8.74 -24.45 4.58
C ALA A 364 9.12 -23.05 5.00
N GLY A 365 10.36 -22.89 5.49
CA GLY A 365 10.94 -21.58 5.75
C GLY A 365 12.40 -21.47 5.40
N ALA A 366 12.87 -20.24 5.25
CA ALA A 366 14.26 -19.87 5.08
C ALA A 366 14.55 -18.55 5.80
N ASN A 367 15.77 -18.34 6.21
CA ASN A 367 16.24 -17.06 6.72
C ASN A 367 17.20 -16.45 5.70
N VAL A 368 17.01 -15.18 5.37
CA VAL A 368 17.81 -14.51 4.36
C VAL A 368 18.44 -13.27 4.93
N ILE A 369 19.75 -13.16 4.85
CA ILE A 369 20.43 -11.92 5.17
C ILE A 369 20.77 -11.22 3.87
N LEU A 370 20.09 -10.13 3.59
CA LEU A 370 20.45 -9.20 2.54
C LEU A 370 21.54 -8.26 3.07
N TYR A 371 22.61 -8.07 2.32
CA TYR A 371 23.65 -7.09 2.67
C TYR A 371 24.09 -6.29 1.44
N ILE A 372 24.42 -5.03 1.66
CA ILE A 372 24.88 -4.10 0.63
C ILE A 372 26.28 -3.60 1.03
N PRO A 373 27.33 -4.04 0.34
CA PRO A 373 28.69 -3.51 0.56
C PRO A 373 28.75 -2.01 0.25
N LYS A 374 29.74 -1.30 0.79
CA LYS A 374 30.01 0.09 0.39
C LYS A 374 30.15 0.19 -1.12
N LEU A 375 29.62 1.27 -1.68
CA LEU A 375 29.59 1.49 -3.13
C LEU A 375 30.97 1.54 -3.76
N ILE A 376 31.98 1.99 -3.00
CA ILE A 376 33.37 2.19 -3.46
C ILE A 376 34.30 1.30 -2.65
N GLY A 377 35.02 0.44 -3.35
CA GLY A 377 36.20 -0.28 -2.80
C GLY A 377 35.92 -1.54 -1.98
N GLN A 378 34.73 -1.72 -1.42
CA GLN A 378 34.44 -2.91 -0.60
C GLN A 378 34.10 -4.12 -1.45
N LYS A 379 34.66 -5.27 -1.13
CA LYS A 379 34.36 -6.57 -1.72
C LYS A 379 33.23 -7.26 -0.97
N HIS A 380 32.56 -8.20 -1.61
CA HIS A 380 31.53 -9.01 -0.97
C HIS A 380 32.05 -9.77 0.23
N GLU A 381 33.22 -10.39 0.10
CA GLU A 381 33.87 -11.17 1.16
C GLU A 381 34.07 -10.35 2.45
N THR A 382 34.53 -9.11 2.30
CA THR A 382 34.70 -8.22 3.45
C THR A 382 33.40 -7.87 4.16
N ALA A 383 32.31 -7.62 3.39
CA ALA A 383 31.01 -7.36 3.97
C ALA A 383 30.40 -8.61 4.62
N GLU A 384 30.58 -9.78 4.01
CA GLU A 384 30.14 -11.07 4.55
C GLU A 384 30.80 -11.38 5.90
N GLU A 385 32.13 -11.16 6.04
CA GLU A 385 32.80 -11.38 7.32
C GLU A 385 32.25 -10.48 8.43
N LEU A 386 31.87 -9.25 8.13
CA LEU A 386 31.25 -8.36 9.11
C LEU A 386 29.84 -8.87 9.50
N VAL A 387 29.07 -9.34 8.53
CA VAL A 387 27.74 -9.95 8.77
C VAL A 387 27.89 -11.21 9.62
N TRP A 388 28.84 -12.09 9.30
CA TRP A 388 29.09 -13.30 10.11
C TRP A 388 29.53 -12.98 11.52
N ALA A 389 30.37 -11.96 11.72
CA ALA A 389 30.76 -11.52 13.05
C ALA A 389 29.60 -11.01 13.90
N ALA A 390 28.61 -10.33 13.26
CA ALA A 390 27.37 -9.91 13.91
C ALA A 390 26.51 -11.14 14.33
N LEU A 391 26.38 -12.14 13.47
CA LEU A 391 25.68 -13.40 13.80
C LEU A 391 26.37 -14.16 14.92
N ASP A 392 27.69 -14.31 14.88
CA ASP A 392 28.45 -14.99 15.91
C ASP A 392 28.33 -14.26 17.26
N SER A 393 28.22 -12.93 17.27
CA SER A 393 27.96 -12.16 18.49
C SER A 393 26.63 -12.53 19.16
N VAL A 394 25.58 -12.81 18.37
CA VAL A 394 24.26 -13.23 18.90
C VAL A 394 24.33 -14.67 19.41
N LYS A 395 25.04 -15.57 18.71
CA LYS A 395 25.26 -16.96 19.20
C LYS A 395 25.98 -17.00 20.54
N GLU A 396 26.89 -16.07 20.75
CA GLU A 396 27.63 -15.93 22.01
C GLU A 396 26.87 -15.13 23.07
N GLY A 397 25.66 -14.70 22.81
CA GLY A 397 24.83 -13.91 23.72
C GLY A 397 25.33 -12.48 23.94
N ARG A 398 26.16 -11.95 23.02
CA ARG A 398 26.72 -10.59 23.13
C ARG A 398 25.75 -9.54 22.63
N PHE A 399 24.60 -9.41 23.27
CA PHE A 399 23.63 -8.34 23.13
C PHE A 399 23.09 -7.92 24.52
N SER A 400 22.61 -6.70 24.66
CA SER A 400 22.18 -6.18 25.95
C SER A 400 20.79 -6.70 26.33
N ASP A 401 20.53 -6.85 27.65
CA ASP A 401 19.19 -7.18 28.16
C ASP A 401 18.19 -6.06 27.83
N LYS A 402 18.66 -4.81 27.74
CA LYS A 402 17.83 -3.68 27.33
C LYS A 402 17.35 -3.82 25.89
N LEU A 403 18.19 -4.33 24.96
CA LEU A 403 17.74 -4.58 23.58
C LEU A 403 16.63 -5.62 23.54
N LEU A 404 16.74 -6.71 24.28
CA LEU A 404 15.68 -7.70 24.37
C LEU A 404 14.40 -7.12 25.01
N GLN A 405 14.56 -6.29 26.05
CA GLN A 405 13.43 -5.59 26.67
C GLN A 405 12.74 -4.60 25.71
N SER A 406 13.51 -3.84 24.95
CA SER A 406 12.97 -2.89 23.96
C SER A 406 12.14 -3.60 22.87
N ILE A 407 12.60 -4.75 22.39
CA ILE A 407 11.87 -5.57 21.41
C ILE A 407 10.54 -6.04 21.99
N LYS A 408 10.53 -6.56 23.23
CA LYS A 408 9.30 -6.98 23.91
C LYS A 408 8.32 -5.82 24.09
N MET A 409 8.81 -4.65 24.48
CA MET A 409 7.98 -3.46 24.65
C MET A 409 7.38 -2.98 23.31
N ASN A 410 8.20 -2.91 22.24
CA ASN A 410 7.71 -2.54 20.92
C ASN A 410 6.61 -3.48 20.39
N ASN A 411 6.76 -4.80 20.64
CA ASN A 411 5.71 -5.76 20.32
C ASN A 411 4.41 -5.50 21.08
N LEU A 412 4.50 -5.18 22.39
CA LEU A 412 3.33 -4.85 23.21
C LEU A 412 2.60 -3.61 22.68
N ILE A 413 3.33 -2.53 22.38
CA ILE A 413 2.76 -1.29 21.83
C ILE A 413 2.10 -1.54 20.46
N ARG A 414 2.74 -2.30 19.58
CA ARG A 414 2.18 -2.66 18.27
C ARG A 414 0.85 -3.41 18.42
N ARG A 415 0.76 -4.36 19.35
CA ARG A 415 -0.48 -5.11 19.65
C ARG A 415 -1.59 -4.19 20.16
N LYS A 416 -1.29 -3.26 21.07
CA LYS A 416 -2.28 -2.27 21.55
C LYS A 416 -2.83 -1.44 20.40
N ARG A 417 -1.98 -0.98 19.48
CA ARG A 417 -2.39 -0.21 18.28
C ARG A 417 -3.24 -1.02 17.30
N GLN A 418 -2.96 -2.31 17.14
CA GLN A 418 -3.76 -3.20 16.28
C GLN A 418 -5.21 -3.31 16.73
N MET A 419 -5.49 -3.15 18.02
CA MET A 419 -6.85 -3.23 18.58
C MET A 419 -7.63 -1.90 18.50
N GLU A 420 -7.06 -0.84 17.95
CA GLU A 420 -7.71 0.48 17.91
C GLU A 420 -8.80 0.62 16.83
N SER A 421 -8.82 -0.21 15.80
CA SER A 421 -9.80 -0.12 14.73
C SER A 421 -10.28 -1.47 14.22
N TYR A 422 -11.55 -1.54 13.80
CA TYR A 422 -12.12 -2.76 13.20
C TYR A 422 -11.32 -3.24 11.98
N SER A 423 -10.81 -2.32 11.16
CA SER A 423 -10.02 -2.67 9.98
C SER A 423 -8.64 -3.24 10.31
N SER A 424 -8.03 -2.83 11.42
CA SER A 424 -6.78 -3.42 11.91
C SER A 424 -7.01 -4.80 12.52
N ILE A 425 -8.11 -4.98 13.25
CA ILE A 425 -8.56 -6.27 13.77
C ILE A 425 -8.85 -7.23 12.61
N ALA A 426 -9.55 -6.78 11.58
CA ALA A 426 -9.85 -7.57 10.40
C ALA A 426 -8.58 -8.09 9.71
N ARG A 427 -7.60 -7.21 9.48
CA ARG A 427 -6.29 -7.60 8.91
C ARG A 427 -5.53 -8.58 9.81
N LEU A 428 -5.61 -8.42 11.13
CA LEU A 428 -5.02 -9.37 12.06
C LEU A 428 -5.67 -10.75 11.90
N LEU A 429 -7.01 -10.85 11.99
CA LEU A 429 -7.72 -12.12 11.87
C LEU A 429 -7.50 -12.79 10.50
N GLN A 430 -7.49 -12.00 9.44
CA GLN A 430 -7.16 -12.48 8.10
C GLN A 430 -5.72 -13.02 8.03
N SER A 431 -4.76 -12.30 8.60
CA SER A 431 -3.37 -12.75 8.67
C SER A 431 -3.22 -14.05 9.45
N LEU A 432 -3.86 -14.15 10.62
CA LEU A 432 -3.84 -15.36 11.43
C LEU A 432 -4.42 -16.56 10.68
N GLU A 433 -5.54 -16.35 9.98
CA GLU A 433 -6.19 -17.40 9.18
C GLU A 433 -5.29 -17.92 8.05
N VAL A 434 -4.70 -17.02 7.25
CA VAL A 434 -3.84 -17.45 6.13
C VAL A 434 -2.55 -18.13 6.61
N TYR A 435 -2.10 -17.81 7.83
CA TYR A 435 -0.94 -18.44 8.46
C TYR A 435 -1.28 -19.67 9.30
N GLY A 436 -2.57 -20.09 9.33
CA GLY A 436 -3.01 -21.27 10.06
C GLY A 436 -2.93 -21.16 11.57
N SER A 437 -3.06 -19.92 12.11
CA SER A 437 -3.11 -19.62 13.53
C SER A 437 -4.51 -19.16 13.94
N SER A 438 -4.73 -18.96 15.23
CA SER A 438 -5.98 -18.45 15.80
C SER A 438 -5.76 -17.21 16.68
N TYR A 439 -6.86 -16.51 17.00
CA TYR A 439 -6.79 -15.36 17.89
C TYR A 439 -6.33 -15.77 19.31
N GLU A 440 -6.74 -16.92 19.79
CA GLU A 440 -6.33 -17.47 21.09
C GLU A 440 -4.83 -17.86 21.10
N GLU A 441 -4.31 -18.37 19.98
CA GLU A 441 -2.86 -18.63 19.83
C GLU A 441 -2.09 -17.34 19.82
N TRP A 442 -2.53 -16.35 19.05
CA TRP A 442 -1.93 -15.02 19.02
C TRP A 442 -1.89 -14.35 20.40
N GLN A 443 -2.94 -14.52 21.23
CA GLN A 443 -2.92 -14.04 22.63
C GLN A 443 -1.87 -14.78 23.46
N ARG A 444 -1.81 -16.11 23.37
CA ARG A 444 -0.78 -16.92 24.09
C ARG A 444 0.65 -16.58 23.64
N ASP A 445 0.86 -16.28 22.38
CA ASP A 445 2.18 -15.90 21.87
C ASP A 445 2.69 -14.59 22.48
N ASN A 446 1.80 -13.71 22.93
CA ASN A 446 2.20 -12.54 23.69
C ASN A 446 2.84 -12.91 25.05
N GLU A 447 2.26 -13.85 25.77
CA GLU A 447 2.82 -14.34 27.02
C GLU A 447 4.16 -15.10 26.77
N ARG A 448 4.20 -15.92 25.74
CA ARG A 448 5.42 -16.64 25.32
C ARG A 448 6.54 -15.66 24.94
N LEU A 449 6.23 -14.61 24.17
CA LEU A 449 7.17 -13.55 23.80
C LEU A 449 7.80 -12.88 25.04
N MET A 450 6.98 -12.55 26.06
CA MET A 450 7.48 -11.91 27.27
C MET A 450 8.41 -12.82 28.07
N ASN A 451 8.28 -14.15 27.91
CA ASN A 451 9.10 -15.15 28.60
C ASN A 451 10.33 -15.60 27.80
N ILE A 452 10.53 -15.18 26.57
CA ILE A 452 11.74 -15.52 25.76
C ILE A 452 12.98 -15.02 26.49
N THR A 453 13.97 -15.89 26.61
CA THR A 453 15.24 -15.63 27.28
C THR A 453 16.39 -15.44 26.28
N ARG A 454 17.52 -14.95 26.77
CA ARG A 454 18.77 -14.87 26.02
C ARG A 454 19.21 -16.27 25.54
N GLU A 455 19.07 -17.27 26.40
CA GLU A 455 19.41 -18.67 26.13
C GLU A 455 18.58 -19.25 24.98
N ASP A 456 17.30 -18.92 24.90
CA ASP A 456 16.44 -19.34 23.77
C ASP A 456 16.93 -18.74 22.44
N ILE A 457 17.32 -17.47 22.44
CA ILE A 457 17.89 -16.79 21.26
C ILE A 457 19.21 -17.43 20.84
N MET A 458 20.14 -17.67 21.78
CA MET A 458 21.43 -18.33 21.52
C MET A 458 21.24 -19.71 20.92
N LYS A 459 20.24 -20.46 21.41
CA LYS A 459 19.92 -21.81 20.93
C LYS A 459 19.46 -21.81 19.49
N VAL A 460 18.52 -20.95 19.10
CA VAL A 460 18.03 -20.87 17.71
C VAL A 460 19.11 -20.29 16.79
N ALA A 461 19.88 -19.30 17.24
CA ALA A 461 20.98 -18.75 16.47
C ALA A 461 22.04 -19.83 16.14
N THR A 462 22.38 -20.69 17.11
CA THR A 462 23.33 -21.79 16.91
C THR A 462 22.76 -22.87 16.00
N LYS A 463 21.47 -23.18 16.12
CA LYS A 463 20.79 -24.22 15.34
C LYS A 463 20.67 -23.89 13.87
N TYR A 464 20.33 -22.65 13.53
CA TYR A 464 19.93 -22.27 12.19
C TYR A 464 20.98 -21.45 11.41
N TYR A 465 21.93 -20.82 12.07
CA TYR A 465 22.87 -19.89 11.40
C TYR A 465 24.29 -20.45 11.39
N ASP A 466 24.56 -21.35 10.44
CA ASP A 466 25.88 -21.93 10.25
C ASP A 466 26.53 -21.44 8.94
N ARG A 467 27.72 -20.85 9.07
CA ARG A 467 28.52 -20.32 7.95
C ARG A 467 28.88 -21.40 6.92
N ASN A 468 28.98 -22.67 7.34
CA ASN A 468 29.35 -23.80 6.47
C ASN A 468 28.12 -24.47 5.82
N HIS A 469 26.93 -24.11 6.23
CA HIS A 469 25.66 -24.68 5.77
C HIS A 469 24.71 -23.58 5.26
N CYS A 470 25.12 -22.89 4.16
CA CYS A 470 24.38 -21.77 3.60
C CYS A 470 24.62 -21.63 2.09
N THR A 471 23.70 -20.95 1.41
CA THR A 471 23.91 -20.48 0.04
C THR A 471 24.13 -18.96 0.03
N ILE A 472 25.24 -18.52 -0.60
CA ILE A 472 25.56 -17.11 -0.75
C ILE A 472 25.38 -16.71 -2.21
N VAL A 473 24.55 -15.69 -2.47
CA VAL A 473 24.39 -15.11 -3.80
C VAL A 473 25.03 -13.72 -3.83
N ARG A 474 26.01 -13.52 -4.67
CA ARG A 474 26.72 -12.25 -4.86
C ARG A 474 26.28 -11.61 -6.16
N SER A 475 25.53 -10.51 -6.10
CA SER A 475 25.20 -9.76 -7.31
C SER A 475 26.27 -8.73 -7.62
N LYS A 476 26.91 -8.90 -8.78
CA LYS A 476 27.74 -7.87 -9.40
C LYS A 476 26.87 -6.86 -10.14
N MET A 477 27.38 -5.65 -10.35
CA MET A 477 26.69 -4.63 -11.15
C MET A 477 26.32 -5.18 -12.54
N GLY A 478 25.04 -5.07 -12.87
CA GLY A 478 24.50 -5.54 -14.13
C GLY A 478 22.97 -5.43 -14.14
N PHE A 479 22.39 -5.77 -15.27
CA PHE A 479 20.94 -5.85 -15.42
C PHE A 479 20.60 -7.17 -16.10
N PRO A 480 19.53 -7.87 -15.68
CA PRO A 480 19.07 -9.05 -16.38
C PRO A 480 18.69 -8.71 -17.83
N LYS A 481 18.89 -9.67 -18.74
CA LYS A 481 18.34 -9.52 -20.09
C LYS A 481 16.81 -9.52 -19.99
N LYS A 482 16.20 -8.45 -20.49
CA LYS A 482 14.74 -8.35 -20.55
C LYS A 482 14.25 -9.22 -21.71
N GLY A 483 13.31 -10.11 -21.42
CA GLY A 483 12.58 -10.85 -22.47
C GLY A 483 11.61 -9.90 -23.17
N GLU A 484 11.48 -9.98 -24.48
CA GLU A 484 10.37 -9.34 -25.18
C GLU A 484 9.14 -10.23 -25.06
N THR A 485 8.06 -9.70 -24.52
CA THR A 485 6.77 -10.39 -24.52
C THR A 485 6.11 -10.07 -25.86
N ILE A 486 6.01 -11.06 -26.73
CA ILE A 486 5.30 -10.91 -28.02
C ILE A 486 3.81 -11.06 -27.70
N LYS A 487 3.05 -10.03 -27.96
CA LYS A 487 1.59 -10.04 -27.84
C LYS A 487 0.96 -10.62 -29.12
N PRO A 488 -0.11 -11.41 -28.98
CA PRO A 488 -1.00 -11.67 -30.10
C PRO A 488 -1.66 -10.38 -30.60
N ASP A 489 -1.93 -10.29 -31.90
CA ASP A 489 -2.66 -9.17 -32.48
C ASP A 489 -4.17 -9.45 -32.31
N TRP A 490 -4.83 -8.62 -31.49
CA TRP A 490 -6.24 -8.81 -31.16
C TRP A 490 -7.07 -7.62 -31.62
N ASP A 491 -8.31 -7.89 -32.08
CA ASP A 491 -9.29 -6.84 -32.30
C ASP A 491 -9.85 -6.34 -30.97
N HIS A 492 -10.02 -5.03 -30.85
CA HIS A 492 -10.62 -4.43 -29.66
C HIS A 492 -12.09 -4.82 -29.54
N LEU A 493 -12.49 -5.20 -28.32
CA LEU A 493 -13.88 -5.46 -28.00
C LEU A 493 -14.57 -4.15 -27.63
N GLU A 494 -15.68 -3.86 -28.30
CA GLU A 494 -16.56 -2.74 -27.93
C GLU A 494 -17.55 -3.20 -26.84
N ALA A 495 -17.69 -2.41 -25.78
CA ALA A 495 -18.69 -2.66 -24.75
C ALA A 495 -20.11 -2.32 -25.27
N GLN A 496 -20.87 -3.31 -25.65
CA GLN A 496 -22.19 -3.12 -26.23
C GLN A 496 -23.30 -2.95 -25.18
N ASN A 497 -23.16 -3.52 -23.98
CA ASN A 497 -24.19 -3.55 -22.93
C ASN A 497 -23.79 -2.74 -21.69
N GLN A 498 -23.13 -1.62 -21.87
CA GLN A 498 -22.84 -0.70 -20.76
C GLN A 498 -24.14 -0.13 -20.19
N GLY A 499 -24.34 -0.28 -18.89
CA GLY A 499 -25.54 0.20 -18.19
C GLY A 499 -26.72 -0.77 -18.15
N GLU A 500 -26.68 -1.88 -18.90
CA GLU A 500 -27.63 -2.98 -18.72
C GLU A 500 -27.42 -3.63 -17.35
N LYS A 501 -28.51 -4.23 -16.82
CA LYS A 501 -28.51 -4.90 -15.52
C LYS A 501 -29.18 -6.26 -15.64
N THR A 502 -28.53 -7.28 -15.07
CA THR A 502 -29.16 -8.58 -14.89
C THR A 502 -30.34 -8.52 -13.91
N GLU A 503 -31.22 -9.52 -13.94
CA GLU A 503 -32.30 -9.65 -12.94
C GLU A 503 -31.73 -9.78 -11.51
N PHE A 504 -30.53 -10.39 -11.34
CA PHE A 504 -29.85 -10.45 -10.06
C PHE A 504 -29.42 -9.06 -9.57
N ALA A 505 -28.83 -8.26 -10.44
CA ALA A 505 -28.43 -6.88 -10.10
C ALA A 505 -29.64 -5.99 -9.77
N LYS A 506 -30.74 -6.15 -10.49
CA LYS A 506 -32.02 -5.45 -10.20
C LYS A 506 -32.57 -5.85 -8.83
N HIS A 507 -32.58 -7.16 -8.53
CA HIS A 507 -33.03 -7.66 -7.22
C HIS A 507 -32.23 -7.04 -6.06
N ILE A 508 -30.89 -7.01 -6.15
CA ILE A 508 -30.06 -6.38 -5.13
C ILE A 508 -30.35 -4.87 -5.00
N ALA A 509 -30.50 -4.17 -6.13
CA ALA A 509 -30.77 -2.73 -6.15
C ALA A 509 -32.16 -2.35 -5.59
N GLU A 510 -33.14 -3.25 -5.67
CA GLU A 510 -34.50 -3.05 -5.17
C GLU A 510 -34.66 -3.33 -3.67
N SER A 511 -33.60 -3.82 -3.00
CA SER A 511 -33.60 -4.08 -1.57
C SER A 511 -33.85 -2.79 -0.79
N LYS A 512 -34.95 -2.77 -0.02
CA LYS A 512 -35.29 -1.62 0.83
C LYS A 512 -34.54 -1.72 2.15
N LEU A 513 -33.47 -0.96 2.27
CA LEU A 513 -32.64 -0.91 3.47
C LEU A 513 -32.83 0.43 4.19
N GLU A 514 -32.74 0.39 5.51
CA GLU A 514 -32.68 1.62 6.29
C GLU A 514 -31.35 2.34 6.00
N GLU A 515 -31.42 3.63 5.69
CA GLU A 515 -30.22 4.43 5.40
C GLU A 515 -29.40 4.62 6.68
N ILE A 516 -28.08 4.43 6.57
CA ILE A 516 -27.17 4.69 7.69
C ILE A 516 -27.19 6.19 8.02
N LYS A 517 -27.37 6.49 9.29
CA LYS A 517 -27.33 7.87 9.78
C LYS A 517 -25.88 8.37 9.79
N PRO A 518 -25.58 9.51 9.16
CA PRO A 518 -24.23 10.06 9.17
C PRO A 518 -23.81 10.43 10.58
N GLN A 519 -22.50 10.36 10.84
CA GLN A 519 -21.93 10.86 12.09
C GLN A 519 -22.08 12.38 12.19
N VAL A 520 -22.64 12.85 13.29
CA VAL A 520 -22.73 14.26 13.63
C VAL A 520 -21.77 14.54 14.80
N LEU A 521 -20.72 15.33 14.57
CA LEU A 521 -19.72 15.62 15.58
C LEU A 521 -19.93 17.03 16.18
N ASN A 522 -20.12 17.07 17.50
CA ASN A 522 -19.99 18.32 18.26
C ASN A 522 -18.54 18.45 18.75
N TYR A 523 -17.69 19.01 17.90
CA TYR A 523 -16.27 19.11 18.21
C TYR A 523 -15.95 19.86 19.49
N LYS A 524 -16.76 20.84 19.90
CA LYS A 524 -16.57 21.60 21.15
C LYS A 524 -16.69 20.72 22.40
N GLU A 525 -17.46 19.63 22.33
CA GLU A 525 -17.58 18.68 23.44
C GLU A 525 -16.49 17.61 23.41
N ILE A 526 -15.94 17.33 22.23
CA ILE A 526 -14.97 16.24 21.98
C ILE A 526 -13.53 16.74 22.10
N VAL A 527 -13.26 17.96 21.62
CA VAL A 527 -11.91 18.51 21.53
C VAL A 527 -11.78 19.72 22.46
N GLN A 528 -10.90 19.62 23.43
CA GLN A 528 -10.53 20.72 24.30
C GLN A 528 -9.43 21.54 23.62
N THR A 529 -9.62 22.87 23.57
CA THR A 529 -8.59 23.81 23.10
C THR A 529 -7.93 24.50 24.30
N VAL A 530 -6.61 24.40 24.40
CA VAL A 530 -5.80 25.00 25.48
C VAL A 530 -4.72 25.88 24.85
N PRO A 531 -4.65 27.17 25.21
CA PRO A 531 -3.55 28.04 24.77
C PRO A 531 -2.22 27.55 25.35
N VAL A 532 -1.25 27.26 24.48
CA VAL A 532 0.12 26.92 24.90
C VAL A 532 1.01 28.15 24.89
N SER A 533 0.88 28.99 23.86
CA SER A 533 1.52 30.30 23.79
C SER A 533 0.60 31.31 23.12
N LYS A 534 1.05 32.55 22.98
CA LYS A 534 0.30 33.62 22.32
C LYS A 534 -0.12 33.27 20.88
N ASN A 535 0.68 32.41 20.18
CA ASN A 535 0.48 32.09 18.77
C ASN A 535 0.35 30.57 18.53
N CYS A 536 0.03 29.80 19.57
CA CYS A 536 -0.07 28.34 19.45
C CYS A 536 -1.14 27.79 20.40
N ASN A 537 -2.08 27.05 19.86
CA ASN A 537 -3.08 26.30 20.61
C ASN A 537 -2.78 24.80 20.57
N LEU A 538 -3.10 24.13 21.68
CA LEU A 538 -3.20 22.68 21.79
C LEU A 538 -4.66 22.29 21.60
N TYR A 539 -4.91 21.42 20.62
CA TYR A 539 -6.19 20.76 20.38
C TYR A 539 -6.09 19.31 20.91
N ALA A 540 -6.88 18.99 21.91
CA ALA A 540 -6.76 17.72 22.64
C ALA A 540 -8.06 16.94 22.65
N SER A 541 -7.98 15.61 22.46
CA SER A 541 -9.08 14.67 22.66
C SER A 541 -8.63 13.42 23.41
N LYS A 542 -9.58 12.68 24.01
CA LYS A 542 -9.30 11.45 24.73
C LYS A 542 -9.01 10.29 23.80
N ASN A 543 -8.16 9.36 24.24
CA ASN A 543 -8.03 8.03 23.67
C ASN A 543 -8.99 7.08 24.41
N PRO A 544 -10.10 6.63 23.79
CA PRO A 544 -11.07 5.76 24.45
C PRO A 544 -10.69 4.27 24.39
N LYS A 545 -9.60 3.90 23.69
CA LYS A 545 -9.26 2.51 23.38
C LYS A 545 -8.17 1.93 24.26
N ASN A 546 -7.19 2.74 24.60
CA ASN A 546 -6.04 2.30 25.40
C ASN A 546 -5.33 3.49 26.07
N ASP A 547 -4.19 3.19 26.68
CA ASP A 547 -3.33 4.13 27.39
C ASP A 547 -2.23 4.77 26.54
N LEU A 548 -2.35 4.73 25.21
CA LEU A 548 -1.35 5.31 24.30
C LEU A 548 -1.68 6.75 23.94
N PHE A 549 -0.74 7.64 24.19
CA PHE A 549 -0.84 9.01 23.71
C PHE A 549 -0.19 9.21 22.34
N SER A 550 -0.61 10.27 21.65
CA SER A 550 0.00 10.82 20.45
C SER A 550 -0.01 12.34 20.54
N LEU A 551 1.16 12.94 20.49
CA LEU A 551 1.40 14.37 20.57
C LEU A 551 2.12 14.81 19.30
N VAL A 552 1.53 15.74 18.52
CA VAL A 552 2.15 16.26 17.30
C VAL A 552 2.18 17.79 17.37
N ILE A 553 3.37 18.34 17.25
CA ILE A 553 3.59 19.78 17.17
C ILE A 553 3.93 20.12 15.72
N ASN A 554 3.16 21.00 15.11
CA ASN A 554 3.41 21.49 13.76
C ASN A 554 3.94 22.91 13.82
N TYR A 555 5.00 23.19 13.06
CA TYR A 555 5.64 24.50 12.96
C TYR A 555 5.57 24.99 11.52
N HIS A 556 5.23 26.25 11.29
CA HIS A 556 5.17 26.86 9.95
C HIS A 556 6.59 27.19 9.44
N TYR A 557 7.38 26.14 9.21
CA TYR A 557 8.73 26.18 8.64
C TYR A 557 9.00 24.91 7.85
N GLY A 558 9.37 25.03 6.60
CA GLY A 558 9.59 23.88 5.75
C GLY A 558 10.67 24.11 4.68
N SER A 559 10.66 23.30 3.62
CA SER A 559 11.64 23.42 2.53
C SER A 559 11.52 24.72 1.74
N PHE A 560 10.41 25.45 1.82
CA PHE A 560 10.30 26.82 1.32
C PHE A 560 11.13 27.84 2.08
N ASP A 561 11.41 27.57 3.36
CA ASP A 561 12.27 28.42 4.19
C ASP A 561 13.73 28.07 4.00
N ASN A 562 14.03 26.76 3.95
CA ASN A 562 15.37 26.25 3.73
C ASN A 562 15.32 24.86 3.08
N HIS A 563 15.83 24.74 1.88
CA HIS A 563 15.83 23.49 1.11
C HIS A 563 16.72 22.36 1.70
N ASN A 564 17.52 22.66 2.72
CA ASN A 564 18.35 21.68 3.42
C ASN A 564 17.64 21.08 4.66
N ILE A 565 16.40 21.52 5.01
CA ILE A 565 15.73 21.12 6.26
C ILE A 565 15.49 19.59 6.31
N ASP A 566 15.11 18.97 5.19
CA ASP A 566 14.88 17.52 5.12
C ASP A 566 16.16 16.73 5.46
N GLN A 567 17.33 17.22 4.99
CA GLN A 567 18.60 16.60 5.26
C GLN A 567 19.07 16.86 6.70
N ALA A 568 18.70 17.99 7.29
CA ALA A 568 18.94 18.27 8.70
C ALA A 568 18.16 17.30 9.59
N MET A 569 16.91 17.02 9.28
CA MET A 569 16.08 16.05 10.01
C MET A 569 16.59 14.62 9.81
N THR A 570 16.96 14.25 8.60
CA THR A 570 17.56 12.94 8.31
C THR A 570 18.87 12.75 9.09
N TYR A 571 19.73 13.75 9.13
CA TYR A 571 20.96 13.70 9.94
C TYR A 571 20.67 13.60 11.43
N PHE A 572 19.70 14.38 11.93
CA PHE A 572 19.27 14.32 13.33
C PHE A 572 18.80 12.92 13.73
N ASP A 573 18.10 12.21 12.85
CA ASP A 573 17.65 10.84 13.11
C ASP A 573 18.82 9.86 13.23
N LEU A 574 19.89 10.07 12.46
CA LEU A 574 21.11 9.24 12.45
C LEU A 574 22.03 9.41 13.65
N ILE A 575 21.86 10.48 14.46
CA ILE A 575 22.77 10.78 15.57
C ILE A 575 22.21 10.39 16.93
N GLY A 576 23.09 10.25 17.92
CA GLY A 576 22.75 9.97 19.32
C GLY A 576 22.37 11.22 20.13
N ALA A 577 22.31 11.06 21.47
CA ALA A 577 21.95 12.09 22.41
C ALA A 577 22.83 12.05 23.67
N GLY A 578 23.38 13.17 24.11
CA GLY A 578 24.31 13.22 25.25
C GLY A 578 25.50 12.27 25.05
N ASP A 579 25.68 11.34 25.97
CA ASP A 579 26.75 10.30 25.86
C ASP A 579 26.29 9.03 25.12
N MET A 580 24.98 8.94 24.76
CA MET A 580 24.41 7.76 24.10
C MET A 580 24.71 7.73 22.61
N THR A 581 25.06 6.55 22.09
CA THR A 581 25.10 6.30 20.65
C THR A 581 23.66 6.34 20.06
N PRO A 582 23.49 6.39 18.73
CA PRO A 582 22.17 6.33 18.11
C PRO A 582 21.37 5.10 18.54
N GLU A 583 22.00 3.91 18.61
CA GLU A 583 21.34 2.68 19.07
C GLU A 583 20.94 2.77 20.54
N GLN A 584 21.87 3.19 21.41
CA GLN A 584 21.59 3.31 22.85
C GLN A 584 20.41 4.25 23.10
N TYR A 585 20.35 5.38 22.39
CA TYR A 585 19.24 6.31 22.47
C TYR A 585 17.90 5.68 22.04
N ARG A 586 17.89 4.96 20.91
CA ARG A 586 16.70 4.27 20.41
C ARG A 586 16.25 3.15 21.37
N ILE A 587 17.19 2.35 21.89
CA ILE A 587 16.87 1.31 22.87
C ILE A 587 16.25 1.91 24.13
N GLU A 588 16.75 3.03 24.65
CA GLU A 588 16.15 3.70 25.82
C GLU A 588 14.73 4.20 25.51
N MET A 589 14.49 4.78 24.33
CA MET A 589 13.18 5.22 23.87
C MET A 589 12.22 4.04 23.75
N ASP A 590 12.66 2.96 23.12
CA ASP A 590 11.88 1.74 22.91
C ASP A 590 11.55 1.02 24.25
N CYS A 591 12.47 1.03 25.23
CA CYS A 591 12.20 0.50 26.58
C CYS A 591 11.08 1.26 27.30
N LEU A 592 10.89 2.53 26.99
CA LEU A 592 9.76 3.33 27.46
C LEU A 592 8.47 3.08 26.66
N GLY A 593 8.51 2.32 25.58
CA GLY A 593 7.46 2.19 24.59
C GLY A 593 7.22 3.49 23.81
N GLY A 594 8.21 4.38 23.82
CA GLY A 594 8.16 5.71 23.22
C GLY A 594 8.56 5.73 21.75
N SER A 595 8.11 6.76 21.06
CA SER A 595 8.56 7.10 19.71
C SER A 595 8.73 8.59 19.60
N PHE A 596 9.83 9.02 18.97
CA PHE A 596 10.14 10.42 18.69
C PHE A 596 10.60 10.55 17.26
N TYR A 597 9.93 11.41 16.48
CA TYR A 597 10.22 11.61 15.07
C TYR A 597 10.03 13.06 14.66
N MET A 598 10.87 13.55 13.75
CA MET A 598 10.74 14.86 13.10
C MET A 598 10.65 14.68 11.59
N GLY A 599 9.77 15.46 10.96
CA GLY A 599 9.62 15.47 9.52
C GLY A 599 9.30 16.86 9.01
N SER A 600 9.49 17.08 7.70
CA SER A 600 9.16 18.34 7.05
C SER A 600 8.38 18.15 5.77
N SER A 601 7.73 19.21 5.38
CA SER A 601 7.03 19.41 4.13
C SER A 601 7.52 20.71 3.50
N ARG A 602 6.84 21.19 2.46
CA ARG A 602 7.21 22.45 1.83
C ARG A 602 7.05 23.66 2.75
N ASP A 603 5.95 23.73 3.48
CA ASP A 603 5.52 24.90 4.27
C ASP A 603 5.43 24.65 5.78
N TYR A 604 5.67 23.45 6.24
CA TYR A 604 5.68 23.10 7.66
C TYR A 604 6.66 21.99 8.00
N SER A 605 7.04 21.95 9.25
CA SER A 605 7.75 20.84 9.90
C SER A 605 6.93 20.36 11.08
N TYR A 606 7.09 19.10 11.44
CA TYR A 606 6.40 18.54 12.59
C TYR A 606 7.33 17.68 13.45
N LEU A 607 6.99 17.67 14.72
CA LEU A 607 7.59 16.85 15.76
C LEU A 607 6.48 15.96 16.31
N SER A 608 6.69 14.65 16.27
CA SER A 608 5.76 13.66 16.76
C SER A 608 6.36 12.88 17.92
N ILE A 609 5.63 12.81 19.04
CA ILE A 609 5.98 12.04 20.22
C ILE A 609 4.79 11.15 20.55
N SER A 610 5.04 9.86 20.83
CA SER A 610 3.97 8.94 21.23
C SER A 610 4.49 7.83 22.13
N GLY A 611 3.58 7.22 22.89
CA GLY A 611 3.92 6.10 23.78
C GLY A 611 2.85 5.89 24.85
N PRO A 612 3.12 5.07 25.88
CA PRO A 612 2.25 4.93 27.05
C PRO A 612 2.18 6.21 27.86
N GLU A 613 1.00 6.56 28.34
CA GLU A 613 0.75 7.76 29.18
C GLU A 613 1.63 7.78 30.43
N GLU A 614 1.83 6.65 31.08
CA GLU A 614 2.67 6.51 32.28
C GLU A 614 4.14 6.89 32.08
N ASN A 615 4.60 6.87 30.82
CA ASN A 615 5.98 7.20 30.45
C ASN A 615 6.08 8.53 29.70
N MET A 616 4.99 9.30 29.53
CA MET A 616 4.96 10.50 28.68
C MET A 616 6.05 11.51 29.04
N GLU A 617 6.21 11.87 30.30
CA GLU A 617 7.24 12.81 30.75
C GLU A 617 8.66 12.31 30.44
N LYS A 618 8.95 11.04 30.73
CA LYS A 618 10.26 10.44 30.46
C LYS A 618 10.58 10.38 28.96
N ILE A 619 9.56 10.11 28.13
CA ILE A 619 9.68 10.11 26.66
C ILE A 619 9.98 11.53 26.17
N ILE A 620 9.28 12.54 26.68
CA ILE A 620 9.54 13.95 26.37
C ILE A 620 10.95 14.34 26.82
N ASP A 621 11.35 13.99 28.05
CA ASP A 621 12.68 14.29 28.56
C ASP A 621 13.80 13.69 27.69
N LEU A 622 13.61 12.46 27.25
CA LEU A 622 14.56 11.78 26.36
C LEU A 622 14.59 12.42 24.96
N ALA A 623 13.43 12.85 24.42
CA ALA A 623 13.36 13.61 23.17
C ALA A 623 14.08 14.98 23.33
N MET A 624 13.86 15.66 24.47
CA MET A 624 14.52 16.92 24.77
C MET A 624 16.03 16.79 24.98
N LEU A 625 16.49 15.67 25.55
CA LEU A 625 17.92 15.39 25.67
C LEU A 625 18.58 15.36 24.26
N LYS A 626 17.95 14.73 23.28
CA LYS A 626 18.44 14.67 21.90
C LYS A 626 18.43 16.04 21.21
N LEU A 627 17.38 16.84 21.44
CA LEU A 627 17.25 18.17 20.88
C LEU A 627 18.29 19.15 21.48
N LYS A 628 18.51 19.11 22.80
CA LYS A 628 19.41 20.02 23.52
C LYS A 628 20.88 19.60 23.44
N ASN A 629 21.15 18.29 23.43
CA ASN A 629 22.47 17.72 23.44
C ASN A 629 22.64 16.64 22.34
N PRO A 630 22.53 17.02 21.04
CA PRO A 630 22.72 16.08 19.94
C PRO A 630 24.19 15.61 19.94
N ARG A 631 24.40 14.31 19.90
CA ARG A 631 25.71 13.71 19.79
C ARG A 631 26.16 13.67 18.33
N HIS A 632 26.90 14.69 17.92
CA HIS A 632 27.41 14.74 16.55
C HIS A 632 28.39 13.62 16.24
N ASP A 633 28.25 13.04 15.07
CA ASP A 633 29.15 12.02 14.56
C ASP A 633 29.47 12.29 13.08
N PRO A 634 30.73 12.61 12.74
CA PRO A 634 31.16 12.83 11.35
C PRO A 634 30.94 11.62 10.44
N GLN A 635 30.86 10.40 11.02
CA GLN A 635 30.57 9.20 10.24
C GLN A 635 29.11 9.21 9.76
N GLN A 636 28.15 9.70 10.56
CA GLN A 636 26.75 9.80 10.16
C GLN A 636 26.54 10.77 9.00
N LEU A 637 27.31 11.84 8.94
CA LEU A 637 27.28 12.75 7.78
C LEU A 637 27.80 12.07 6.50
N LYS A 638 28.83 11.22 6.61
CA LYS A 638 29.28 10.40 5.48
C LYS A 638 28.22 9.36 5.06
N ASN A 639 27.58 8.71 6.02
CA ASN A 639 26.50 7.77 5.76
C ASN A 639 25.34 8.45 5.01
N LEU A 640 24.94 9.63 5.44
CA LEU A 640 23.92 10.45 4.73
C LEU A 640 24.34 10.74 3.28
N VAL A 641 25.60 11.14 3.06
CA VAL A 641 26.10 11.39 1.70
C VAL A 641 26.12 10.11 0.85
N GLU A 642 26.53 8.97 1.41
CA GLU A 642 26.51 7.69 0.70
C GLU A 642 25.09 7.25 0.32
N GLN A 643 24.10 7.47 1.19
CA GLN A 643 22.68 7.24 0.90
C GLN A 643 22.18 8.13 -0.26
N LEU A 644 22.51 9.42 -0.25
CA LEU A 644 22.17 10.34 -1.33
C LEU A 644 22.82 9.94 -2.67
N GLU A 645 24.06 9.45 -2.64
CA GLU A 645 24.73 8.95 -3.86
C GLU A 645 24.11 7.66 -4.39
N ALA A 646 23.64 6.78 -3.51
CA ALA A 646 22.91 5.58 -3.89
C ALA A 646 21.55 5.94 -4.52
N SER A 647 20.79 6.84 -3.90
CA SER A 647 19.51 7.36 -4.44
C SER A 647 19.69 7.99 -5.83
N LYS A 648 20.75 8.77 -6.03
CA LYS A 648 21.10 9.33 -7.34
C LYS A 648 21.34 8.26 -8.41
N LYS A 649 21.99 7.15 -8.07
CA LYS A 649 22.21 6.05 -9.01
C LYS A 649 20.92 5.32 -9.35
N SER A 650 20.04 5.10 -8.36
CA SER A 650 18.75 4.47 -8.54
C SER A 650 17.82 5.32 -9.43
N ALA A 651 17.69 6.60 -9.13
CA ALA A 651 16.82 7.55 -9.84
C ALA A 651 17.04 7.59 -11.36
N LYS A 652 18.24 7.33 -11.85
CA LYS A 652 18.54 7.32 -13.28
C LYS A 652 17.80 6.24 -14.07
N ASN A 653 17.37 5.17 -13.40
CA ASN A 653 16.69 4.04 -14.05
C ASN A 653 15.26 3.85 -13.53
N ASP A 654 14.77 4.75 -12.71
CA ASP A 654 13.42 4.72 -12.14
C ASP A 654 12.48 5.59 -12.98
N ALA A 655 11.53 4.95 -13.67
CA ALA A 655 10.58 5.63 -14.55
C ALA A 655 9.68 6.60 -13.75
N ASN A 656 9.27 6.24 -12.54
CA ASN A 656 8.40 7.08 -11.71
C ASN A 656 9.09 8.39 -11.32
N VAL A 657 10.39 8.32 -10.96
CA VAL A 657 11.19 9.52 -10.68
C VAL A 657 11.27 10.43 -11.91
N TRP A 658 11.44 9.87 -13.11
CA TRP A 658 11.49 10.67 -14.32
C TRP A 658 10.14 11.36 -14.63
N THR A 659 9.04 10.65 -14.48
CA THR A 659 7.70 11.19 -14.71
C THR A 659 7.38 12.33 -13.76
N SER A 660 7.57 12.09 -12.45
CA SER A 660 7.34 13.11 -11.42
C SER A 660 8.24 14.34 -11.60
N ALA A 661 9.53 14.12 -11.91
CA ALA A 661 10.47 15.23 -12.14
C ALA A 661 10.14 16.03 -13.41
N LEU A 662 9.69 15.37 -14.48
CA LEU A 662 9.23 16.04 -15.69
C LEU A 662 8.02 16.92 -15.41
N TYR A 663 6.99 16.37 -14.74
CA TYR A 663 5.78 17.07 -14.34
C TYR A 663 6.11 18.29 -13.49
N GLU A 664 6.87 18.09 -12.42
CA GLU A 664 7.29 19.14 -11.49
C GLU A 664 8.12 20.24 -12.19
N TYR A 665 9.10 19.86 -12.99
CA TYR A 665 9.96 20.83 -13.68
C TYR A 665 9.20 21.70 -14.69
N VAL A 666 8.31 21.10 -15.48
CA VAL A 666 7.54 21.85 -16.48
C VAL A 666 6.56 22.82 -15.82
N LEU A 667 5.97 22.45 -14.67
CA LEU A 667 5.03 23.30 -13.96
C LEU A 667 5.69 24.36 -13.08
N PHE A 668 6.83 24.06 -12.48
CA PHE A 668 7.40 24.91 -11.42
C PHE A 668 8.84 25.39 -11.71
N GLY A 669 9.47 24.91 -12.80
CA GLY A 669 10.82 25.34 -13.17
C GLY A 669 11.85 25.06 -12.07
N ASP A 670 12.65 26.08 -11.73
CA ASP A 670 13.67 25.99 -10.68
C ASP A 670 13.09 25.83 -9.27
N SER A 671 11.79 26.05 -9.08
CA SER A 671 11.09 25.76 -7.82
C SER A 671 10.57 24.31 -7.72
N SER A 672 10.86 23.45 -8.70
CA SER A 672 10.60 22.02 -8.63
C SER A 672 11.33 21.39 -7.45
N ASP A 673 10.69 20.48 -6.73
CA ASP A 673 11.32 19.75 -5.62
C ASP A 673 12.52 18.91 -6.05
N TYR A 674 12.57 18.51 -7.33
CA TYR A 674 13.71 17.82 -7.93
C TYR A 674 14.89 18.73 -8.29
N ILE A 675 14.72 20.04 -8.18
CA ILE A 675 15.74 21.06 -8.43
C ILE A 675 16.09 21.81 -7.16
N ASN A 676 15.07 22.23 -6.41
CA ASN A 676 15.19 23.05 -5.21
C ASN A 676 15.22 22.18 -3.95
N HIS A 677 16.26 21.37 -3.84
CA HIS A 677 16.57 20.57 -2.66
C HIS A 677 18.07 20.55 -2.40
N ALA A 678 18.46 20.09 -1.20
CA ALA A 678 19.87 19.94 -0.82
C ALA A 678 20.64 19.04 -1.81
N THR A 679 21.70 19.58 -2.40
CA THR A 679 22.54 18.78 -3.28
C THR A 679 23.62 18.03 -2.48
N ILE A 680 24.08 16.89 -3.01
CA ILE A 680 25.20 16.13 -2.42
C ILE A 680 26.43 17.02 -2.22
N LYS A 681 26.67 17.96 -3.14
CA LYS A 681 27.79 18.91 -3.06
C LYS A 681 27.65 19.90 -1.91
N GLU A 682 26.45 20.33 -1.60
CA GLU A 682 26.15 21.22 -0.47
C GLU A 682 26.33 20.46 0.84
N ILE A 683 25.73 19.28 0.98
CA ILE A 683 25.80 18.47 2.19
C ILE A 683 27.26 18.05 2.51
N LYS A 684 28.07 17.72 1.49
CA LYS A 684 29.51 17.43 1.68
C LYS A 684 30.33 18.59 2.27
N LYS A 685 29.84 19.82 2.19
CA LYS A 685 30.51 21.00 2.74
C LYS A 685 30.03 21.39 4.14
N MET A 686 28.91 20.85 4.56
CA MET A 686 28.30 21.12 5.87
C MET A 686 28.95 20.28 6.95
N LYS A 687 28.85 20.76 8.17
CA LYS A 687 29.11 20.01 9.39
C LYS A 687 27.81 19.63 10.05
N GLY A 688 27.83 18.67 10.97
CA GLY A 688 26.66 18.28 11.74
C GLY A 688 26.01 19.44 12.50
N GLU A 689 26.83 20.34 13.05
CA GLU A 689 26.41 21.54 13.76
C GLU A 689 25.65 22.51 12.86
N ASP A 690 26.05 22.65 11.58
CA ASP A 690 25.32 23.48 10.62
C ASP A 690 23.90 22.96 10.38
N LEU A 691 23.75 21.64 10.27
CA LEU A 691 22.44 20.97 10.09
C LEU A 691 21.58 21.14 11.35
N MET A 692 22.16 21.04 12.55
CA MET A 692 21.41 21.28 13.80
C MET A 692 20.99 22.73 13.97
N THR A 693 21.79 23.69 13.50
CA THR A 693 21.41 25.10 13.48
C THR A 693 20.17 25.32 12.61
N LEU A 694 20.09 24.66 11.45
CA LEU A 694 18.89 24.70 10.59
C LEU A 694 17.67 24.13 11.30
N LEU A 695 17.85 23.00 12.00
CA LEU A 695 16.77 22.38 12.76
C LEU A 695 16.25 23.28 13.88
N ASN A 696 17.13 23.98 14.59
CA ASN A 696 16.75 24.90 15.66
C ASN A 696 15.90 26.09 15.17
N ASN A 697 16.00 26.48 13.90
CA ASN A 697 15.17 27.53 13.32
C ASN A 697 13.69 27.13 13.25
N VAL A 698 13.37 25.83 13.24
CA VAL A 698 11.98 25.32 13.28
C VAL A 698 11.27 25.78 14.54
N PHE A 699 11.95 25.70 15.70
CA PHE A 699 11.37 26.05 17.01
C PHE A 699 11.16 27.56 17.21
N GLY A 700 11.65 28.40 16.31
CA GLY A 700 11.43 29.83 16.28
C GLY A 700 10.18 30.27 15.48
N ARG A 701 9.32 29.34 15.11
CA ARG A 701 8.12 29.58 14.30
C ARG A 701 6.84 29.32 15.07
N ASP A 702 5.79 30.00 14.67
CA ASP A 702 4.43 29.70 15.12
C ASP A 702 3.96 28.34 14.58
N GLY A 703 2.84 27.86 15.14
CA GLY A 703 2.29 26.58 14.75
C GLY A 703 1.10 26.16 15.61
N TYR A 704 0.83 24.87 15.65
CA TYR A 704 -0.25 24.31 16.46
C TYR A 704 0.14 22.92 16.99
N VAL A 705 -0.57 22.51 18.03
CA VAL A 705 -0.37 21.20 18.67
C VAL A 705 -1.64 20.38 18.62
N THR A 706 -1.52 19.10 18.31
CA THR A 706 -2.60 18.12 18.46
C THR A 706 -2.18 17.03 19.45
N TYR A 707 -3.11 16.67 20.32
CA TYR A 707 -2.90 15.64 21.33
C TYR A 707 -4.09 14.70 21.38
N VAL A 708 -3.83 13.41 21.37
CA VAL A 708 -4.81 12.37 21.66
C VAL A 708 -4.26 11.49 22.75
N GLY A 709 -4.92 11.49 23.91
CA GLY A 709 -4.44 10.76 25.07
C GLY A 709 -5.35 10.98 26.28
N ASN A 710 -4.92 10.51 27.46
CA ASN A 710 -5.74 10.52 28.68
C ASN A 710 -5.23 11.49 29.77
N SER A 711 -4.06 12.12 29.56
CA SER A 711 -3.52 13.14 30.46
C SER A 711 -4.30 14.47 30.36
N ASP A 712 -4.25 15.27 31.42
CA ASP A 712 -4.87 16.61 31.42
C ASP A 712 -4.21 17.49 30.33
N PRO A 713 -4.95 18.03 29.36
CA PRO A 713 -4.41 18.90 28.32
C PRO A 713 -3.69 20.14 28.83
N LYS A 714 -4.03 20.66 30.03
CA LYS A 714 -3.31 21.76 30.66
C LYS A 714 -1.92 21.35 31.09
N HIS A 715 -1.77 20.15 31.68
CA HIS A 715 -0.48 19.60 32.04
C HIS A 715 0.39 19.36 30.80
N VAL A 716 -0.19 18.82 29.72
CA VAL A 716 0.53 18.69 28.43
C VAL A 716 1.00 20.05 27.90
N ALA A 717 0.16 21.09 27.98
CA ALA A 717 0.54 22.45 27.58
C ALA A 717 1.67 23.04 28.45
N GLU A 718 1.70 22.72 29.75
CA GLU A 718 2.79 23.10 30.66
C GLU A 718 4.10 22.42 30.28
N LEU A 719 4.09 21.11 30.07
CA LEU A 719 5.28 20.36 29.63
C LEU A 719 5.87 20.93 28.33
N LEU A 720 5.03 21.33 27.38
CA LEU A 720 5.50 21.93 26.12
C LEU A 720 6.19 23.29 26.33
N ARG A 721 5.67 24.14 27.25
CA ARG A 721 6.29 25.43 27.60
C ARG A 721 7.60 25.26 28.37
N GLU A 722 7.61 24.42 29.41
CA GLU A 722 8.80 24.14 30.23
C GLU A 722 9.97 23.60 29.40
N ASN A 723 9.67 22.81 28.40
CA ASN A 723 10.65 22.27 27.47
C ASN A 723 11.00 23.20 26.30
N ASN A 724 10.41 24.38 26.20
CA ASN A 724 10.60 25.33 25.11
C ASN A 724 10.28 24.76 23.71
N LEU A 725 9.42 23.76 23.64
CA LEU A 725 8.90 23.22 22.37
C LEU A 725 7.89 24.17 21.71
N VAL A 726 7.20 24.97 22.51
CA VAL A 726 6.33 26.06 22.07
C VAL A 726 6.71 27.30 22.85
N ARG A 727 6.93 28.45 22.16
CA ARG A 727 7.42 29.70 22.75
C ARG A 727 6.54 30.87 22.35
N ASP A 728 6.61 32.00 23.12
CA ASP A 728 5.90 33.23 22.81
C ASP A 728 6.67 34.12 21.82
N ASP A 729 8.01 34.05 21.81
CA ASP A 729 8.92 34.87 21.01
C ASP A 729 9.17 34.24 19.62
N VAL A 730 8.12 33.95 18.88
CA VAL A 730 8.17 33.28 17.59
C VAL A 730 7.86 34.20 16.43
N THR A 731 8.41 33.92 15.26
CA THR A 731 8.03 34.60 14.03
C THR A 731 6.77 33.94 13.47
N VAL A 732 5.71 34.74 13.34
CA VAL A 732 4.46 34.27 12.70
C VAL A 732 4.65 34.24 11.18
N MET A 733 4.38 33.11 10.57
CA MET A 733 4.57 32.91 9.14
C MET A 733 3.24 32.87 8.41
N HIS A 734 3.19 33.48 7.26
CA HIS A 734 2.07 33.31 6.32
C HIS A 734 2.29 32.10 5.45
N LYS A 735 1.23 31.34 5.24
CA LYS A 735 1.23 30.17 4.39
C LYS A 735 1.70 30.53 2.98
N ARG A 736 2.76 29.89 2.50
CA ARG A 736 3.31 30.07 1.16
C ARG A 736 2.76 29.02 0.24
N VAL A 737 2.49 29.40 -0.99
CA VAL A 737 1.97 28.49 -2.01
C VAL A 737 2.77 28.64 -3.27
N ARG A 738 3.22 27.53 -3.80
CA ARG A 738 3.92 27.47 -5.08
C ARG A 738 2.88 27.47 -6.22
N LYS A 739 2.93 28.50 -7.05
CA LYS A 739 1.99 28.61 -8.19
C LYS A 739 2.52 27.84 -9.39
N PRO A 740 1.73 26.96 -10.00
CA PRO A 740 2.11 26.30 -11.23
C PRO A 740 2.11 27.29 -12.40
N ARG A 741 2.96 27.03 -13.37
CA ARG A 741 2.94 27.73 -14.66
C ARG A 741 1.58 27.55 -15.34
N THR A 742 1.05 28.62 -15.90
CA THR A 742 -0.15 28.59 -16.73
C THR A 742 0.20 28.40 -18.20
N PHE A 743 -0.67 27.72 -18.95
CA PHE A 743 -0.50 27.45 -20.37
C PHE A 743 -1.70 28.01 -21.14
N ASN A 744 -1.40 28.80 -22.17
CA ASN A 744 -2.43 29.40 -23.04
C ASN A 744 -2.70 28.52 -24.27
N GLU A 745 -1.81 27.55 -24.54
CA GLU A 745 -1.89 26.62 -25.67
C GLU A 745 -1.55 25.20 -25.17
N SER A 746 -2.10 24.21 -25.86
CA SER A 746 -1.76 22.81 -25.62
C SER A 746 -0.32 22.52 -25.99
N ALA A 747 0.33 21.65 -25.23
CA ALA A 747 1.73 21.29 -25.42
C ALA A 747 2.01 19.86 -24.95
N VAL A 748 3.06 19.26 -25.51
CA VAL A 748 3.56 17.94 -25.14
C VAL A 748 5.01 18.07 -24.69
N TYR A 749 5.29 17.65 -23.49
CA TYR A 749 6.64 17.56 -22.95
C TYR A 749 7.01 16.09 -22.74
N TYR A 750 8.20 15.70 -23.17
CA TYR A 750 8.64 14.33 -22.95
C TYR A 750 10.09 14.24 -22.43
N ALA A 751 10.34 13.18 -21.64
CA ALA A 751 11.67 12.78 -21.22
C ALA A 751 11.91 11.33 -21.66
N THR A 752 13.09 11.07 -22.25
CA THR A 752 13.34 9.76 -22.88
C THR A 752 14.47 9.00 -22.20
N ASN A 753 14.19 7.73 -21.91
CA ASN A 753 15.19 6.74 -21.52
C ASN A 753 14.97 5.44 -22.33
N LYS A 754 15.96 5.06 -23.14
CA LYS A 754 15.90 3.87 -23.99
C LYS A 754 15.74 2.54 -23.25
N LYS A 755 15.92 2.55 -21.93
CA LYS A 755 15.76 1.36 -21.07
C LYS A 755 14.32 1.16 -20.60
N PHE A 756 13.46 2.18 -20.71
CA PHE A 756 12.07 2.07 -20.29
C PHE A 756 11.28 1.24 -21.28
N LEU A 757 10.50 0.29 -20.76
CA LEU A 757 9.59 -0.56 -21.54
C LEU A 757 8.19 0.04 -21.56
N LYS A 758 7.81 0.74 -20.51
CA LYS A 758 6.53 1.45 -20.37
C LYS A 758 6.70 2.95 -20.61
N SER A 759 5.59 3.59 -20.94
CA SER A 759 5.42 5.03 -20.88
C SER A 759 4.47 5.38 -19.76
N ASP A 760 4.86 6.33 -18.91
CA ASP A 760 3.96 6.98 -17.98
C ASP A 760 3.58 8.33 -18.57
N VAL A 761 2.28 8.61 -18.59
CA VAL A 761 1.72 9.80 -19.21
C VAL A 761 0.82 10.51 -18.21
N ASP A 762 1.16 11.76 -17.92
CA ASP A 762 0.31 12.69 -17.18
C ASP A 762 -0.35 13.66 -18.16
N LEU A 763 -1.65 13.91 -17.98
CA LEU A 763 -2.40 14.91 -18.74
C LEU A 763 -2.94 15.96 -17.75
N ARG A 764 -2.79 17.23 -18.07
CA ARG A 764 -3.26 18.31 -17.21
C ARG A 764 -4.01 19.38 -18.01
N ILE A 765 -5.22 19.66 -17.59
CA ILE A 765 -6.00 20.82 -18.04
C ILE A 765 -6.00 21.82 -16.88
N GLY A 766 -5.34 22.97 -17.05
CA GLY A 766 -5.40 24.06 -16.09
C GLY A 766 -6.78 24.73 -16.12
N SER A 767 -7.27 25.16 -14.98
CA SER A 767 -8.59 25.79 -14.86
C SER A 767 -8.47 27.21 -14.28
N MET A 768 -9.50 27.64 -13.62
CA MET A 768 -9.68 28.97 -13.01
C MET A 768 -9.83 28.83 -11.51
N ASP A 769 -10.04 29.94 -10.83
CA ASP A 769 -10.44 29.93 -9.43
C ASP A 769 -11.71 29.12 -9.25
N PHE A 770 -11.76 28.36 -8.16
CA PHE A 770 -12.83 27.43 -7.89
C PHE A 770 -13.88 28.06 -6.97
N ASP A 771 -15.13 28.04 -7.38
CA ASP A 771 -16.26 28.48 -6.53
C ASP A 771 -16.65 27.35 -5.58
N TYR A 772 -15.93 27.27 -4.45
CA TYR A 772 -16.08 26.17 -3.49
C TYR A 772 -17.53 26.03 -2.99
N GLU A 773 -18.18 27.12 -2.66
CA GLU A 773 -19.52 27.07 -2.06
C GLU A 773 -20.60 26.60 -3.06
N LYS A 774 -20.39 26.81 -4.35
CA LYS A 774 -21.35 26.36 -5.37
C LYS A 774 -21.02 25.03 -6.00
N ASP A 775 -19.72 24.71 -6.16
CA ASP A 775 -19.30 23.64 -7.05
C ASP A 775 -18.62 22.45 -6.33
N ARG A 776 -18.47 22.51 -4.99
CA ARG A 776 -17.83 21.45 -4.18
C ARG A 776 -18.53 20.08 -4.34
N ALA A 777 -19.86 20.07 -4.35
CA ALA A 777 -20.64 18.85 -4.53
C ALA A 777 -20.49 18.31 -5.97
N ALA A 778 -20.53 19.19 -6.97
CA ALA A 778 -20.33 18.82 -8.36
C ALA A 778 -18.92 18.27 -8.60
N SER A 779 -17.88 18.87 -8.01
CA SER A 779 -16.52 18.38 -8.09
C SER A 779 -16.36 16.98 -7.48
N ALA A 780 -16.94 16.75 -6.29
CA ALA A 780 -16.90 15.45 -5.64
C ALA A 780 -17.58 14.36 -6.49
N LEU A 781 -18.79 14.66 -7.00
CA LEU A 781 -19.55 13.74 -7.83
C LEU A 781 -18.89 13.53 -9.20
N PHE A 782 -18.28 14.57 -9.79
CA PHE A 782 -17.54 14.46 -11.04
C PHE A 782 -16.33 13.52 -10.90
N ASN A 783 -15.58 13.63 -9.80
CA ASN A 783 -14.45 12.74 -9.55
C ASN A 783 -14.88 11.28 -9.39
N GLU A 784 -15.98 11.03 -8.69
CA GLU A 784 -16.55 9.68 -8.56
C GLU A 784 -17.04 9.14 -9.91
N TYR A 785 -17.77 9.94 -10.67
CA TYR A 785 -18.27 9.58 -11.99
C TYR A 785 -17.15 9.21 -12.97
N MET A 786 -16.06 10.00 -12.99
CA MET A 786 -14.96 9.80 -13.94
C MET A 786 -13.98 8.72 -13.50
N SER A 787 -13.68 8.62 -12.21
CA SER A 787 -12.55 7.82 -11.72
C SER A 787 -12.81 7.11 -10.39
N GLY A 788 -14.02 7.14 -9.88
CA GLY A 788 -14.37 6.45 -8.64
C GLY A 788 -14.35 4.93 -8.84
N SER A 789 -13.49 4.21 -8.12
CA SER A 789 -13.38 2.75 -8.13
C SER A 789 -13.17 2.12 -9.52
N MET A 790 -13.30 0.80 -9.62
CA MET A 790 -13.23 0.04 -10.89
C MET A 790 -14.45 0.31 -11.81
N ALA A 791 -15.53 0.89 -11.29
CA ALA A 791 -16.70 1.26 -12.09
C ALA A 791 -16.57 2.64 -12.76
N GLY A 792 -15.55 3.43 -12.43
CA GLY A 792 -15.27 4.74 -13.01
C GLY A 792 -15.00 4.67 -14.51
N ILE A 793 -15.31 5.76 -15.22
CA ILE A 793 -15.23 5.82 -16.70
C ILE A 793 -13.80 5.55 -17.21
N PHE A 794 -12.77 6.15 -16.59
CA PHE A 794 -11.39 5.92 -17.04
C PHE A 794 -10.99 4.46 -16.94
N PHE A 795 -11.30 3.82 -15.82
CA PHE A 795 -10.99 2.41 -15.62
C PHE A 795 -11.69 1.54 -16.67
N GLN A 796 -12.99 1.76 -16.86
CA GLN A 796 -13.80 0.98 -17.80
C GLN A 796 -13.34 1.16 -19.25
N GLU A 797 -13.15 2.40 -19.70
CA GLU A 797 -12.86 2.68 -21.11
C GLU A 797 -11.39 2.41 -21.48
N ILE A 798 -10.44 2.66 -20.58
CA ILE A 798 -9.00 2.55 -20.90
C ILE A 798 -8.46 1.16 -20.59
N ARG A 799 -8.77 0.62 -19.40
CA ARG A 799 -8.26 -0.68 -18.97
C ARG A 799 -9.10 -1.83 -19.48
N GLU A 800 -10.40 -1.84 -19.14
CA GLU A 800 -11.25 -3.00 -19.36
C GLU A 800 -11.63 -3.18 -20.83
N MET A 801 -11.98 -2.09 -21.51
CA MET A 801 -12.48 -2.16 -22.88
C MET A 801 -11.38 -2.15 -23.93
N ARG A 802 -10.35 -1.33 -23.72
CA ARG A 802 -9.29 -1.12 -24.72
C ARG A 802 -7.99 -1.81 -24.39
N SER A 803 -7.85 -2.36 -23.19
CA SER A 803 -6.61 -3.00 -22.70
C SER A 803 -5.35 -2.16 -22.96
N LEU A 804 -5.50 -0.82 -22.89
CA LEU A 804 -4.42 0.12 -23.19
C LEU A 804 -3.46 0.29 -22.02
N ALA A 805 -3.96 0.11 -20.79
CA ALA A 805 -3.18 0.35 -19.59
C ALA A 805 -3.65 -0.51 -18.41
N TYR A 806 -2.74 -0.92 -17.55
CA TYR A 806 -3.08 -1.54 -16.26
C TYR A 806 -3.55 -0.49 -15.24
N SER A 807 -2.92 0.68 -15.22
CA SER A 807 -3.22 1.77 -14.29
C SER A 807 -3.63 3.03 -15.03
N THR A 808 -4.82 3.52 -14.71
CA THR A 808 -5.38 4.77 -15.23
C THR A 808 -6.30 5.42 -14.21
N HIS A 809 -6.25 6.73 -14.10
CA HIS A 809 -7.16 7.51 -13.25
C HIS A 809 -7.14 8.99 -13.66
N GLY A 810 -8.07 9.74 -13.10
CA GLY A 810 -8.09 11.18 -13.24
C GLY A 810 -8.95 11.84 -12.16
N TYR A 811 -8.65 13.06 -11.82
CA TYR A 811 -9.40 13.80 -10.82
C TYR A 811 -9.33 15.31 -11.07
N PHE A 812 -10.41 15.98 -10.76
CA PHE A 812 -10.44 17.42 -10.66
C PHE A 812 -9.97 17.84 -9.27
N SER A 813 -8.99 18.74 -9.22
CA SER A 813 -8.36 19.23 -7.99
C SER A 813 -8.51 20.74 -7.88
N TYR A 814 -8.74 21.20 -6.67
CA TYR A 814 -8.87 22.63 -6.37
C TYR A 814 -8.26 22.96 -5.01
N ASP A 815 -7.84 24.22 -4.85
CA ASP A 815 -7.56 24.80 -3.54
C ASP A 815 -8.81 25.55 -3.07
N ARG A 816 -9.39 25.11 -1.94
CA ARG A 816 -10.60 25.75 -1.37
C ARG A 816 -10.49 27.27 -1.25
N PHE A 817 -9.29 27.80 -1.01
CA PHE A 817 -9.02 29.22 -0.81
C PHE A 817 -8.47 29.93 -2.07
N ASN A 818 -8.49 29.26 -3.20
CA ASN A 818 -7.99 29.77 -4.50
C ASN A 818 -6.56 30.33 -4.45
N ARG A 819 -5.70 29.77 -3.60
CA ARG A 819 -4.28 30.10 -3.57
C ARG A 819 -3.55 29.62 -4.83
N THR A 820 -4.07 28.53 -5.43
CA THR A 820 -3.69 28.04 -6.75
C THR A 820 -4.94 27.81 -7.60
N PRO A 821 -4.86 27.99 -8.95
CA PRO A 821 -5.96 27.65 -9.83
C PRO A 821 -6.30 26.16 -9.76
N SER A 822 -7.57 25.83 -9.92
CA SER A 822 -8.02 24.45 -10.06
C SER A 822 -7.47 23.80 -11.34
N TYR A 823 -7.49 22.48 -11.40
CA TYR A 823 -7.04 21.73 -12.58
C TYR A 823 -7.69 20.36 -12.67
N TYR A 824 -7.78 19.83 -13.86
CA TYR A 824 -8.15 18.45 -14.10
C TYR A 824 -6.91 17.66 -14.50
N TYR A 825 -6.65 16.58 -13.82
CA TYR A 825 -5.51 15.69 -14.00
C TYR A 825 -5.96 14.33 -14.50
N GLY A 826 -5.18 13.74 -15.41
CA GLY A 826 -5.32 12.37 -15.86
C GLY A 826 -3.97 11.67 -15.90
N TYR A 827 -3.95 10.40 -15.60
CA TYR A 827 -2.78 9.52 -15.62
C TYR A 827 -3.07 8.23 -16.35
N VAL A 828 -2.10 7.78 -17.14
CA VAL A 828 -2.13 6.45 -17.76
C VAL A 828 -0.71 5.89 -17.88
N SER A 829 -0.54 4.62 -17.44
CA SER A 829 0.71 3.88 -17.62
C SER A 829 0.50 2.75 -18.63
N THR A 830 1.24 2.80 -19.73
CA THR A 830 1.05 1.92 -20.90
C THR A 830 2.37 1.44 -21.47
N GLN A 831 2.37 0.50 -22.41
CA GLN A 831 3.55 0.16 -23.20
C GLN A 831 3.95 1.33 -24.10
N CYS A 832 5.27 1.48 -24.37
CA CYS A 832 5.76 2.61 -25.14
C CYS A 832 5.20 2.68 -26.56
N ASP A 833 4.86 1.58 -27.18
CA ASP A 833 4.27 1.48 -28.51
C ASP A 833 2.77 1.79 -28.54
N LYS A 834 2.08 1.68 -27.42
CA LYS A 834 0.66 2.06 -27.23
C LYS A 834 0.46 3.48 -26.70
N THR A 835 1.55 4.25 -26.52
CA THR A 835 1.49 5.58 -25.89
C THR A 835 0.53 6.53 -26.60
N ASN A 836 0.55 6.58 -27.94
CA ASN A 836 -0.31 7.48 -28.71
C ASN A 836 -1.79 7.11 -28.59
N ASP A 837 -2.11 5.82 -28.64
CA ASP A 837 -3.49 5.33 -28.50
C ASP A 837 -4.04 5.61 -27.09
N ALA A 838 -3.22 5.41 -26.07
CA ALA A 838 -3.58 5.71 -24.67
C ALA A 838 -3.81 7.22 -24.47
N ILE A 839 -2.95 8.08 -25.05
CA ILE A 839 -3.14 9.54 -24.99
C ILE A 839 -4.42 9.93 -25.71
N ALA A 840 -4.68 9.40 -26.93
CA ALA A 840 -5.89 9.70 -27.69
C ALA A 840 -7.16 9.36 -26.89
N ALA A 841 -7.20 8.16 -26.32
CA ALA A 841 -8.34 7.70 -25.53
C ALA A 841 -8.54 8.52 -24.24
N MET A 842 -7.46 8.76 -23.46
CA MET A 842 -7.53 9.58 -22.25
C MET A 842 -7.97 11.02 -22.56
N ARG A 843 -7.36 11.61 -23.60
CA ARG A 843 -7.70 12.98 -24.02
C ARG A 843 -9.16 13.10 -24.41
N ASP A 844 -9.68 12.15 -25.18
CA ASP A 844 -11.10 12.13 -25.59
C ASP A 844 -12.02 12.14 -24.36
N LEU A 845 -11.79 11.26 -23.40
CA LEU A 845 -12.58 11.19 -22.17
C LEU A 845 -12.44 12.42 -21.26
N MET A 846 -11.30 13.12 -21.31
CA MET A 846 -11.09 14.33 -20.50
C MET A 846 -11.74 15.57 -21.12
N ILE A 847 -11.69 15.73 -22.44
CA ILE A 847 -12.18 16.92 -23.15
C ILE A 847 -13.66 16.83 -23.46
N ASN A 848 -14.09 15.66 -23.95
CA ASN A 848 -15.46 15.39 -24.31
C ASN A 848 -16.15 14.72 -23.12
N PHE A 849 -17.14 15.37 -22.53
CA PHE A 849 -17.85 14.80 -21.38
C PHE A 849 -18.55 13.50 -21.80
N PRO A 850 -18.20 12.33 -21.23
CA PRO A 850 -18.81 11.07 -21.62
C PRO A 850 -20.25 10.98 -21.12
N GLU A 851 -21.20 10.82 -22.02
CA GLU A 851 -22.62 10.76 -21.67
C GLU A 851 -23.03 9.33 -21.24
N ARG A 852 -23.01 9.09 -19.93
CA ARG A 852 -23.38 7.81 -19.30
C ARG A 852 -24.32 8.08 -18.10
N LYS A 853 -25.59 8.35 -18.37
CA LYS A 853 -26.58 8.73 -17.33
C LYS A 853 -26.77 7.69 -16.25
N GLU A 854 -26.68 6.42 -16.62
CA GLU A 854 -26.77 5.29 -15.69
C GLU A 854 -25.64 5.30 -14.65
N LYS A 855 -24.44 5.67 -15.06
CA LYS A 855 -23.28 5.79 -14.15
C LYS A 855 -23.40 6.96 -13.18
N PHE A 856 -24.13 8.01 -13.55
CA PHE A 856 -24.37 9.14 -12.68
C PHE A 856 -25.14 8.75 -11.42
N SER A 857 -26.25 8.03 -11.58
CA SER A 857 -27.03 7.57 -10.42
C SER A 857 -26.19 6.68 -9.51
N ASN A 858 -25.46 5.73 -10.08
CA ASN A 858 -24.60 4.83 -9.34
C ASN A 858 -23.52 5.59 -8.54
N ALA A 859 -22.84 6.53 -9.18
CA ALA A 859 -21.81 7.36 -8.52
C ALA A 859 -22.38 8.22 -7.39
N LYS A 860 -23.58 8.77 -7.59
CA LYS A 860 -24.28 9.59 -6.59
C LYS A 860 -24.69 8.76 -5.37
N ASP A 861 -25.34 7.62 -5.58
CA ASP A 861 -25.81 6.73 -4.52
C ASP A 861 -24.62 6.16 -3.73
N PHE A 862 -23.58 5.75 -4.42
CA PHE A 862 -22.30 5.33 -3.81
C PHE A 862 -21.72 6.41 -2.91
N LEU A 863 -21.56 7.62 -3.44
CA LEU A 863 -20.93 8.72 -2.72
C LEU A 863 -21.72 9.11 -1.45
N ILE A 864 -23.07 9.10 -1.52
CA ILE A 864 -23.94 9.32 -0.36
C ILE A 864 -23.76 8.20 0.67
N SER A 865 -23.80 6.94 0.25
CA SER A 865 -23.64 5.79 1.13
C SER A 865 -22.27 5.80 1.86
N VAL A 866 -21.19 6.05 1.11
CA VAL A 866 -19.85 6.17 1.69
C VAL A 866 -19.78 7.32 2.69
N ARG A 867 -20.31 8.51 2.36
CA ARG A 867 -20.26 9.67 3.25
C ARG A 867 -21.07 9.48 4.53
N ASN A 868 -22.19 8.74 4.46
CA ASN A 868 -22.98 8.42 5.64
C ASN A 868 -22.30 7.41 6.56
N SER A 869 -21.56 6.46 6.00
CA SER A 869 -20.87 5.41 6.75
C SER A 869 -19.44 5.79 7.17
N ASP A 870 -18.86 6.87 6.63
CA ASP A 870 -17.47 7.27 6.90
C ASP A 870 -17.36 8.12 8.15
N TYR A 871 -17.21 7.45 9.30
CA TYR A 871 -17.04 8.10 10.60
C TYR A 871 -15.58 8.50 10.82
N ILE A 872 -15.39 9.74 11.25
CA ILE A 872 -14.09 10.22 11.70
C ILE A 872 -13.73 9.51 13.01
N THR A 873 -12.53 8.98 13.08
CA THR A 873 -12.03 8.26 14.26
C THR A 873 -11.42 9.22 15.29
N PHE A 874 -11.34 8.77 16.54
CA PHE A 874 -10.86 9.56 17.66
C PHE A 874 -9.44 10.14 17.47
N ARG A 875 -8.56 9.43 16.73
CA ARG A 875 -7.20 9.92 16.42
C ARG A 875 -7.20 11.18 15.55
N SER A 876 -8.26 11.40 14.77
CA SER A 876 -8.38 12.52 13.84
C SER A 876 -9.20 13.70 14.38
N PHE A 877 -9.83 13.61 15.55
CA PHE A 877 -10.68 14.68 16.08
C PHE A 877 -9.93 16.01 16.25
N PRO A 878 -8.73 16.05 16.88
CA PRO A 878 -8.04 17.32 17.09
C PRO A 878 -7.62 17.99 15.79
N SER A 879 -7.09 17.23 14.82
CA SER A 879 -6.63 17.79 13.54
C SER A 879 -7.78 18.29 12.67
N ASN A 880 -8.92 17.57 12.65
CA ASN A 880 -10.12 18.01 11.94
C ASN A 880 -10.70 19.29 12.56
N TYR A 881 -10.82 19.34 13.89
CA TYR A 881 -11.35 20.53 14.56
C TYR A 881 -10.45 21.74 14.36
N ARG A 882 -9.13 21.57 14.49
CA ARG A 882 -8.17 22.64 14.18
C ARG A 882 -8.37 23.16 12.74
N TYR A 883 -8.47 22.26 11.76
CA TYR A 883 -8.70 22.64 10.36
C TYR A 883 -9.99 23.46 10.20
N LEU A 884 -11.07 23.02 10.83
CA LEU A 884 -12.35 23.75 10.77
C LEU A 884 -12.24 25.14 11.39
N ILE A 885 -11.61 25.28 12.56
CA ILE A 885 -11.50 26.57 13.26
C ILE A 885 -10.50 27.51 12.58
N GLU A 886 -9.29 27.05 12.30
CA GLU A 886 -8.20 27.94 11.87
C GLU A 886 -8.20 28.19 10.36
N GLU A 887 -8.59 27.18 9.56
CA GLU A 887 -8.54 27.34 8.11
C GLU A 887 -9.90 27.61 7.49
N VAL A 888 -10.96 26.98 7.99
CA VAL A 888 -12.32 27.16 7.44
C VAL A 888 -13.08 28.30 8.13
N GLY A 889 -12.77 28.59 9.38
CA GLY A 889 -13.45 29.63 10.17
C GLY A 889 -14.83 29.22 10.70
N THR A 890 -15.04 27.92 10.91
CA THR A 890 -16.28 27.35 11.47
C THR A 890 -15.98 26.28 12.51
N ASP A 891 -16.91 26.12 13.46
CA ASP A 891 -16.88 25.04 14.44
C ASP A 891 -17.88 23.91 14.12
N ARG A 892 -18.59 24.03 12.99
CA ARG A 892 -19.60 23.05 12.56
C ARG A 892 -18.99 21.99 11.65
N ASP A 893 -19.52 20.77 11.74
CA ASP A 893 -19.20 19.71 10.81
C ASP A 893 -19.87 19.95 9.44
N ILE A 894 -19.08 20.39 8.47
CA ILE A 894 -19.56 20.77 7.13
C ILE A 894 -19.81 19.55 6.20
N ARG A 895 -19.51 18.32 6.64
CA ARG A 895 -19.65 17.12 5.79
C ARG A 895 -21.09 16.86 5.40
N LEU A 896 -22.02 17.10 6.32
CA LEU A 896 -23.46 16.91 6.09
C LEU A 896 -24.01 17.84 4.99
N GLU A 897 -23.59 19.11 5.01
CA GLU A 897 -24.03 20.10 4.01
C GLU A 897 -23.66 19.64 2.60
N ILE A 898 -22.42 19.16 2.42
CA ILE A 898 -21.92 18.67 1.13
C ILE A 898 -22.71 17.43 0.69
N THR A 899 -23.05 16.53 1.61
CA THR A 899 -23.84 15.32 1.30
C THR A 899 -25.24 15.70 0.81
N GLU A 900 -25.89 16.68 1.45
CA GLU A 900 -27.20 17.16 1.01
C GLU A 900 -27.16 17.91 -0.34
N GLU A 901 -26.07 18.61 -0.62
CA GLU A 901 -25.84 19.21 -1.94
C GLU A 901 -25.67 18.14 -3.01
N ILE A 902 -24.90 17.08 -2.75
CA ILE A 902 -24.75 15.93 -3.67
C ILE A 902 -26.12 15.27 -3.90
N ARG A 903 -26.94 15.10 -2.87
CA ARG A 903 -28.29 14.52 -2.96
C ARG A 903 -29.19 15.28 -3.94
N LYS A 904 -29.05 16.60 -3.98
CA LYS A 904 -29.82 17.49 -4.87
C LYS A 904 -29.25 17.61 -6.29
N MET A 905 -28.01 17.19 -6.49
CA MET A 905 -27.34 17.29 -7.80
C MET A 905 -28.02 16.43 -8.85
N ASP A 906 -28.20 16.98 -10.04
CA ASP A 906 -28.66 16.27 -11.24
C ASP A 906 -27.53 16.10 -12.28
N TYR A 907 -27.84 15.38 -13.34
CA TYR A 907 -26.86 15.10 -14.40
C TYR A 907 -26.44 16.36 -15.17
N GLU A 908 -27.35 17.32 -15.36
CA GLU A 908 -27.06 18.59 -16.03
C GLU A 908 -26.06 19.44 -15.24
N GLY A 909 -26.10 19.34 -13.90
CA GLY A 909 -25.13 19.98 -13.03
C GLY A 909 -23.70 19.50 -13.27
N LEU A 910 -23.50 18.19 -13.52
CA LEU A 910 -22.19 17.64 -13.89
C LEU A 910 -21.70 18.13 -15.26
N GLN A 911 -22.59 18.18 -16.26
CA GLN A 911 -22.26 18.72 -17.58
C GLN A 911 -21.89 20.20 -17.48
N THR A 912 -22.62 20.96 -16.68
CA THR A 912 -22.32 22.39 -16.41
C THR A 912 -20.99 22.58 -15.74
N PHE A 913 -20.65 21.72 -14.76
CA PHE A 913 -19.36 21.68 -14.11
C PHE A 913 -18.22 21.45 -15.12
N HIS A 914 -18.33 20.43 -15.97
CA HIS A 914 -17.35 20.13 -17.00
C HIS A 914 -17.18 21.31 -17.97
N LYS A 915 -18.27 21.89 -18.46
CA LYS A 915 -18.24 23.07 -19.36
C LYS A 915 -17.54 24.27 -18.70
N LYS A 916 -17.80 24.52 -17.42
CA LYS A 916 -17.24 25.64 -16.66
C LYS A 916 -15.73 25.50 -16.44
N TYR A 917 -15.27 24.32 -16.05
CA TYR A 917 -13.90 24.16 -15.55
C TYR A 917 -12.94 23.45 -16.51
N ILE A 918 -13.44 22.70 -17.52
CA ILE A 918 -12.61 21.79 -18.30
C ILE A 918 -12.71 22.06 -19.80
N ALA A 919 -13.92 22.13 -20.36
CA ALA A 919 -14.13 22.22 -21.81
C ALA A 919 -13.44 23.42 -22.45
N GLY A 920 -12.84 23.20 -23.63
CA GLY A 920 -12.20 24.25 -24.42
C GLY A 920 -10.89 24.81 -23.87
N ARG A 921 -10.34 24.23 -22.80
CA ARG A 921 -9.08 24.67 -22.19
C ARG A 921 -7.86 23.93 -22.73
N PRO A 922 -6.68 24.57 -22.74
CA PRO A 922 -5.44 23.91 -23.16
C PRO A 922 -5.12 22.70 -22.28
N MET A 923 -4.66 21.63 -22.93
CA MET A 923 -4.15 20.44 -22.26
C MET A 923 -2.63 20.35 -22.40
N VAL A 924 -1.95 20.08 -21.32
CA VAL A 924 -0.51 19.80 -21.31
C VAL A 924 -0.30 18.32 -21.03
N ILE A 925 0.50 17.68 -21.87
CA ILE A 925 0.80 16.23 -21.79
C ILE A 925 2.27 16.06 -21.43
N PHE A 926 2.53 15.21 -20.46
CA PHE A 926 3.86 14.88 -19.97
C PHE A 926 4.10 13.40 -20.18
N ILE A 927 5.20 13.05 -20.85
CA ILE A 927 5.49 11.66 -21.24
C ILE A 927 6.88 11.27 -20.76
N SER A 928 6.98 10.24 -19.97
CA SER A 928 8.24 9.58 -19.66
C SER A 928 8.23 8.18 -20.29
N GLY A 929 9.21 7.89 -21.16
CA GLY A 929 9.22 6.63 -21.89
C GLY A 929 10.40 6.47 -22.83
N ASN A 930 10.33 5.48 -23.73
CA ASN A 930 11.33 5.26 -24.78
C ASN A 930 10.92 5.92 -26.11
N ALA A 931 11.46 7.10 -26.36
CA ALA A 931 11.13 7.88 -27.56
C ALA A 931 11.36 7.16 -28.91
N LYS A 932 12.11 6.05 -28.96
CA LYS A 932 12.27 5.24 -30.17
C LYS A 932 11.04 4.37 -30.49
N LYS A 933 10.21 4.12 -29.47
CA LYS A 933 8.99 3.30 -29.57
C LYS A 933 7.70 4.15 -29.60
N ILE A 934 7.80 5.45 -29.31
CA ILE A 934 6.68 6.40 -29.28
C ILE A 934 6.63 7.15 -30.60
N ASP A 935 5.46 7.30 -31.21
CA ASP A 935 5.29 8.16 -32.39
C ASP A 935 5.24 9.65 -32.01
N LEU A 936 6.43 10.25 -31.84
CA LEU A 936 6.56 11.66 -31.51
C LEU A 936 6.04 12.60 -32.65
N LYS A 937 5.88 12.10 -33.89
CA LYS A 937 5.35 12.90 -35.00
C LYS A 937 3.83 13.02 -34.86
N GLY A 938 3.15 11.92 -34.56
CA GLY A 938 1.71 11.93 -34.30
C GLY A 938 1.34 12.83 -33.13
N LEU A 939 2.16 12.88 -32.07
CA LEU A 939 1.91 13.75 -30.91
C LEU A 939 1.87 15.26 -31.23
N LYS A 940 2.35 15.69 -32.39
CA LYS A 940 2.28 17.11 -32.82
C LYS A 940 0.85 17.62 -33.01
N GLU A 941 -0.10 16.73 -33.24
CA GLU A 941 -1.53 17.09 -33.29
C GLU A 941 -2.07 17.66 -31.98
N TYR A 942 -1.45 17.29 -30.85
CA TYR A 942 -1.84 17.75 -29.51
C TYR A 942 -1.11 19.03 -29.07
N GLY A 943 -0.21 19.58 -29.90
CA GLY A 943 0.50 20.80 -29.64
C GLY A 943 2.00 20.73 -29.90
N LYS A 944 2.73 21.74 -29.43
CA LYS A 944 4.19 21.78 -29.56
C LYS A 944 4.85 20.67 -28.73
N VAL A 945 5.60 19.78 -29.41
CA VAL A 945 6.35 18.69 -28.77
C VAL A 945 7.75 19.16 -28.38
N GLN A 946 8.11 19.01 -27.09
CA GLN A 946 9.38 19.46 -26.54
C GLN A 946 10.05 18.40 -25.67
N GLU A 947 11.31 18.08 -25.92
CA GLU A 947 12.12 17.21 -25.07
C GLU A 947 12.65 17.99 -23.87
N ILE A 948 12.51 17.39 -22.67
CA ILE A 948 13.17 17.83 -21.44
C ILE A 948 14.25 16.80 -21.08
N LYS A 949 15.49 17.26 -21.02
CA LYS A 949 16.60 16.37 -20.70
C LYS A 949 16.68 16.11 -19.19
N TYR A 950 17.02 14.89 -18.81
CA TYR A 950 17.18 14.47 -17.41
C TYR A 950 17.92 15.49 -16.53
N LYS A 951 19.08 15.95 -16.98
CA LYS A 951 19.91 16.90 -16.27
C LYS A 951 19.29 18.27 -15.98
N ASN A 952 18.22 18.62 -16.71
CA ASN A 952 17.52 19.91 -16.55
C ASN A 952 16.41 19.80 -15.48
N MET A 953 15.86 18.62 -15.26
CA MET A 953 14.72 18.41 -14.36
C MET A 953 15.10 17.77 -13.02
N ILE A 954 16.33 17.28 -12.88
CA ILE A 954 16.80 16.65 -11.63
C ILE A 954 18.22 17.13 -11.34
N LYS A 955 18.44 17.60 -10.11
CA LYS A 955 19.75 17.89 -9.50
C LYS A 955 20.01 16.91 -8.36
N PHE A 956 21.27 16.69 -7.99
CA PHE A 956 21.64 15.85 -6.85
C PHE A 956 22.79 16.46 -6.07
#